data_6091e59f658774dd6db124b3d1811ffb
#
_entry.id   6091e59f658774dd6db124b3d1811ffb
#
_cell.length_a   1.000
_cell.length_b   1.000
_cell.length_c   1.000
_cell.angle_alpha   90.00
_cell.angle_beta   90.00
_cell.angle_gamma   90.00
#
_symmetry.space_group_name_H-M   'P 1'
#
loop_
_entity.id
_entity.type
_entity.pdbx_description
1 polymer ?
#
loop_
_entity_poly.entity_id
_entity_poly.type
_entity_poly.pdbx_seq_one_letter_code
_entity_poly.pdbx_strand_id
1 'polypeptide(L)'
;MLRLGNSLKEFTLDEIFSDPGLFIDFWKEYTKPEFYYLSFFEERGQLKLLPSDLSVEKRKQDFFNAITTLIRGFKNKLKIEGYFKDLEKKEQEKKAVEITYAYIIQFILYKTLVDNDFGKFTKEFEDITKNIQDCLKTKHYGEILGNIEGISNSISQNIYRPFIKEQEFINKTLRDLIRKPKKELHDVSPWLDIFVFIKNYNFANVKNEIFGYIYENYLKELYEDTKKGQYFTDPAIVNFMLDQVGYTKETIKRRLSNKPDDPYISIVDPSCGSGTFLYSATDQIISAVPNGSEETSKKIEEMINENVFGLDIAEFPLYLAEMNILMRMLPLILNEKYNNPIDRKIKVFKTKDSVAEFLDTEIRNTMHDLVGQQTLFSSKKLDLDYSSFMREKSDLEEMKKSLENNPKCPRRRFDFVIGNPPYVSYNECSRQRVYIVELIQQKKAMMSDIYGMNLNTVPGRIKAYAPKPNLYAFFIALGLALLKDNGKLCYIIPQTILSANDLDVARYHLAKFYTIEKIITFSGNMFIERGLKQNKTVATSSLVFVVRRATPESAHQVEIIHYRDSNEDIEKCLQNISLGRKISKRKIKQHDLMINIANWNFIKQDKGYSEFIQNYINNTIDISTFRSKLSRKDDFYFDGGAIINSKNITSVEKDSFEIFDYEKNDWNRYTVSQSYEYYPKNSELNFPGGSQGLNTFKQKYKIIWRTRFSDHFQFTDRDILLVSNQSLTVSSNSKQNLLFYFALINSPVNRRILKNNLRQENERNFFIPLRAMKTFIRVPKLTEYNQFINEEIIKKAEEMLALEDITLADLVDFSGVMIQKFDDMEVAGDNLVLEKDGKQIKCKIKKDKNLIKKTIKDISKNKKLFRDKQIILSELKSLPAIDFEKQKEIKDYIDDLIFSLYFNVPVNRVGLGKARETKRECEKNKFYKLINIPR
;
A
#
# COMPACT_ATOMS: atom_id res chain seq x y z
N MET A 1 18.42 -8.82 53.66
CA MET A 1 17.79 -9.47 54.83
C MET A 1 16.31 -9.30 54.75
N LEU A 2 15.54 -10.34 55.06
CA LEU A 2 14.09 -10.38 54.92
C LEU A 2 13.47 -10.81 56.24
N ARG A 3 12.31 -10.22 56.60
CA ARG A 3 11.50 -10.67 57.76
C ARG A 3 10.43 -11.62 57.24
N LEU A 4 10.26 -12.76 57.92
CA LEU A 4 9.25 -13.74 57.55
C LEU A 4 8.17 -13.80 58.63
N GLY A 5 6.92 -13.61 58.26
CA GLY A 5 5.77 -13.64 59.14
C GLY A 5 5.85 -12.62 60.25
N ASN A 6 5.58 -13.04 61.49
CA ASN A 6 5.65 -12.21 62.71
C ASN A 6 7.04 -12.20 63.37
N SER A 7 8.06 -12.71 62.72
CA SER A 7 9.41 -12.76 63.26
C SER A 7 10.03 -11.36 63.40
N LEU A 8 10.60 -11.07 64.52
CA LEU A 8 11.40 -9.84 64.75
C LEU A 8 12.82 -9.97 64.19
N LYS A 9 13.22 -11.19 63.78
CA LYS A 9 14.54 -11.47 63.20
C LYS A 9 14.49 -11.34 61.67
N GLU A 10 15.55 -10.73 61.15
CA GLU A 10 15.80 -10.67 59.71
C GLU A 10 16.70 -11.82 59.28
N PHE A 11 16.35 -12.49 58.17
CA PHE A 11 17.08 -13.64 57.63
C PHE A 11 17.72 -13.24 56.31
N THR A 12 18.89 -13.80 56.00
CA THR A 12 19.50 -13.74 54.67
C THR A 12 18.83 -14.73 53.73
N LEU A 13 18.96 -14.53 52.44
CA LEU A 13 18.47 -15.50 51.42
C LEU A 13 19.11 -16.87 51.61
N ASP A 14 20.42 -16.91 51.99
CA ASP A 14 21.13 -18.17 52.18
C ASP A 14 20.60 -18.92 53.42
N GLU A 15 20.25 -18.24 54.48
CA GLU A 15 19.59 -18.85 55.66
C GLU A 15 18.21 -19.41 55.25
N ILE A 16 17.44 -18.63 54.48
CA ILE A 16 16.10 -19.03 54.06
C ILE A 16 16.15 -20.27 53.14
N PHE A 17 17.06 -20.29 52.17
CA PHE A 17 17.17 -21.41 51.24
C PHE A 17 17.89 -22.64 51.85
N SER A 18 18.59 -22.48 52.97
CA SER A 18 19.23 -23.59 53.67
C SER A 18 18.32 -24.27 54.69
N ASP A 19 17.23 -23.64 55.13
CA ASP A 19 16.27 -24.18 56.07
C ASP A 19 14.90 -24.43 55.41
N PRO A 20 14.41 -25.68 55.32
CA PRO A 20 13.14 -26.00 54.72
C PRO A 20 11.92 -25.30 55.36
N GLY A 21 11.96 -25.06 56.68
CA GLY A 21 10.89 -24.38 57.36
C GLY A 21 10.84 -22.89 57.00
N LEU A 22 12.01 -22.23 57.04
CA LEU A 22 12.14 -20.83 56.61
C LEU A 22 11.81 -20.66 55.14
N PHE A 23 12.15 -21.64 54.33
CA PHE A 23 11.80 -21.64 52.90
C PHE A 23 10.29 -21.75 52.67
N ILE A 24 9.58 -22.63 53.42
CA ILE A 24 8.15 -22.77 53.34
C ILE A 24 7.44 -21.49 53.80
N ASP A 25 7.92 -20.85 54.87
CA ASP A 25 7.35 -19.61 55.35
C ASP A 25 7.64 -18.45 54.40
N PHE A 26 8.84 -18.38 53.83
CA PHE A 26 9.18 -17.47 52.75
C PHE A 26 8.27 -17.67 51.56
N TRP A 27 8.12 -18.92 51.07
CA TRP A 27 7.24 -19.24 49.94
C TRP A 27 5.80 -18.82 50.21
N LYS A 28 5.24 -19.17 51.37
CA LYS A 28 3.88 -18.80 51.74
C LYS A 28 3.67 -17.28 51.82
N GLU A 29 4.66 -16.53 52.27
CA GLU A 29 4.55 -15.08 52.40
C GLU A 29 4.76 -14.36 51.08
N TYR A 30 5.77 -14.76 50.35
CA TYR A 30 6.21 -14.12 49.11
C TYR A 30 5.40 -14.56 47.87
N THR A 31 4.60 -15.60 47.96
CA THR A 31 3.61 -15.92 46.94
C THR A 31 2.25 -15.27 47.13
N LYS A 32 2.07 -14.49 48.24
CA LYS A 32 0.85 -13.71 48.42
C LYS A 32 0.78 -12.59 47.38
N PRO A 33 -0.42 -12.37 46.76
CA PRO A 33 -0.60 -11.27 45.79
C PRO A 33 -0.25 -9.90 46.38
N GLU A 34 -0.49 -9.67 47.66
CA GLU A 34 -0.16 -8.43 48.35
C GLU A 34 1.34 -8.15 48.34
N PHE A 35 2.16 -9.20 48.53
CA PHE A 35 3.62 -9.06 48.49
C PHE A 35 4.12 -8.64 47.11
N TYR A 36 3.55 -9.20 46.04
CA TYR A 36 3.88 -8.81 44.68
C TYR A 36 3.74 -7.29 44.49
N TYR A 37 2.63 -6.72 44.87
CA TYR A 37 2.43 -5.28 44.78
C TYR A 37 3.31 -4.48 45.73
N LEU A 38 3.42 -4.88 47.02
CA LEU A 38 4.25 -4.17 48.02
C LEU A 38 5.72 -4.11 47.59
N SER A 39 6.27 -5.13 47.00
CA SER A 39 7.66 -5.14 46.52
C SER A 39 7.97 -4.01 45.53
N PHE A 40 7.00 -3.60 44.69
CA PHE A 40 7.16 -2.45 43.81
C PHE A 40 7.11 -1.09 44.49
N PHE A 41 6.58 -1.03 45.70
CA PHE A 41 6.51 0.21 46.49
C PHE A 41 7.70 0.37 47.46
N GLU A 42 8.28 -0.72 47.92
CA GLU A 42 9.39 -0.74 48.85
C GLU A 42 10.77 -0.66 48.20
N GLU A 43 10.91 -1.22 47.00
CA GLU A 43 12.15 -1.10 46.26
C GLU A 43 12.31 0.32 45.72
N ARG A 44 13.46 0.95 46.00
CA ARG A 44 14.02 2.02 45.19
C ARG A 44 14.48 1.43 43.84
N GLY A 45 13.53 0.81 43.14
CA GLY A 45 13.79 0.09 41.91
C GLY A 45 14.36 1.02 40.85
N GLN A 46 15.33 0.55 40.11
CA GLN A 46 15.78 1.22 38.90
C GLN A 46 14.58 1.28 37.92
N LEU A 47 14.07 2.49 37.74
CA LEU A 47 13.02 2.74 36.74
C LEU A 47 13.51 2.26 35.40
N LYS A 48 12.74 1.43 34.75
CA LYS A 48 13.02 1.01 33.37
C LYS A 48 12.95 2.23 32.46
N LEU A 49 14.09 2.62 31.90
CA LEU A 49 14.15 3.73 30.99
C LEU A 49 13.43 3.35 29.69
N LEU A 50 12.44 4.15 29.31
CA LEU A 50 11.94 4.14 27.94
C LEU A 50 13.05 4.63 27.03
N PRO A 51 13.26 3.99 25.86
CA PRO A 51 14.18 4.52 24.86
C PRO A 51 13.68 5.89 24.41
N SER A 52 14.55 6.90 24.48
CA SER A 52 14.23 8.28 24.11
C SER A 52 13.71 8.43 22.68
N ASP A 53 14.05 7.50 21.79
CA ASP A 53 13.75 7.50 20.37
C ASP A 53 12.98 6.26 19.90
N LEU A 54 12.72 5.33 20.82
CA LEU A 54 12.17 4.00 20.49
C LEU A 54 12.98 3.26 19.38
N SER A 55 14.22 3.68 19.12
CA SER A 55 15.08 3.10 18.07
C SER A 55 15.73 1.78 18.47
N VAL A 56 15.80 1.51 19.78
CA VAL A 56 16.40 0.29 20.31
C VAL A 56 15.36 -0.83 20.32
N GLU A 57 15.41 -1.69 19.34
CA GLU A 57 14.43 -2.76 19.04
C GLU A 57 14.04 -3.61 20.28
N LYS A 58 15.00 -4.03 21.09
CA LYS A 58 14.73 -4.85 22.27
C LYS A 58 13.92 -4.11 23.34
N ARG A 59 14.20 -2.82 23.58
CA ARG A 59 13.50 -2.01 24.58
C ARG A 59 12.08 -1.68 24.15
N LYS A 60 11.89 -1.46 22.84
CA LYS A 60 10.56 -1.35 22.25
C LYS A 60 9.74 -2.60 22.54
N GLN A 61 10.32 -3.76 22.24
CA GLN A 61 9.66 -5.04 22.41
C GLN A 61 9.22 -5.27 23.85
N ASP A 62 10.11 -5.01 24.82
CA ASP A 62 9.83 -5.18 26.24
C ASP A 62 8.70 -4.25 26.69
N PHE A 63 8.70 -2.99 26.25
CA PHE A 63 7.64 -2.03 26.54
C PHE A 63 6.29 -2.45 25.96
N PHE A 64 6.25 -2.85 24.68
CA PHE A 64 5.02 -3.30 24.05
C PHE A 64 4.50 -4.62 24.60
N ASN A 65 5.38 -5.53 24.99
CA ASN A 65 4.98 -6.75 25.68
C ASN A 65 4.34 -6.42 27.04
N ALA A 66 4.88 -5.46 27.76
CA ALA A 66 4.33 -5.01 29.04
C ALA A 66 2.93 -4.38 28.84
N ILE A 67 2.76 -3.46 27.89
CA ILE A 67 1.46 -2.87 27.54
C ILE A 67 0.46 -3.94 27.10
N THR A 68 0.85 -4.84 26.20
CA THR A 68 -0.02 -5.91 25.71
C THR A 68 -0.47 -6.84 26.84
N THR A 69 0.43 -7.19 27.74
CA THR A 69 0.10 -8.00 28.92
C THR A 69 -0.88 -7.29 29.85
N LEU A 70 -0.63 -5.99 30.10
CA LEU A 70 -1.51 -5.15 30.89
C LEU A 70 -2.93 -5.06 30.31
N ILE A 71 -3.03 -4.81 28.99
CA ILE A 71 -4.31 -4.72 28.28
C ILE A 71 -5.07 -6.05 28.33
N ARG A 72 -4.38 -7.17 28.10
CA ARG A 72 -4.99 -8.50 28.19
C ARG A 72 -5.51 -8.78 29.59
N GLY A 73 -4.70 -8.47 30.61
CA GLY A 73 -5.07 -8.62 32.01
C GLY A 73 -6.32 -7.80 32.34
N PHE A 74 -6.35 -6.55 31.94
CA PHE A 74 -7.48 -5.65 32.19
C PHE A 74 -8.72 -6.08 31.40
N LYS A 75 -8.58 -6.37 30.09
CA LYS A 75 -9.67 -6.86 29.22
C LYS A 75 -10.33 -8.11 29.76
N ASN A 76 -9.55 -9.07 30.26
CA ASN A 76 -10.08 -10.32 30.80
C ASN A 76 -10.92 -10.15 32.06
N LYS A 77 -10.76 -9.03 32.78
CA LYS A 77 -11.56 -8.69 33.95
C LYS A 77 -12.83 -7.92 33.63
N LEU A 78 -12.91 -7.34 32.40
CA LEU A 78 -14.09 -6.62 31.97
C LEU A 78 -15.20 -7.60 31.58
N LYS A 79 -16.38 -7.47 32.18
CA LYS A 79 -17.59 -8.24 31.81
C LYS A 79 -18.37 -7.47 30.76
N ILE A 80 -17.99 -7.67 29.49
CA ILE A 80 -18.51 -6.94 28.33
C ILE A 80 -19.92 -7.42 27.98
N GLU A 81 -20.23 -8.69 28.27
CA GLU A 81 -21.52 -9.31 27.96
C GLU A 81 -22.67 -8.55 28.64
N GLY A 82 -23.52 -7.97 27.79
CA GLY A 82 -24.70 -7.23 28.21
C GLY A 82 -24.54 -5.73 28.45
N TYR A 83 -23.32 -5.16 28.37
CA TYR A 83 -23.10 -3.71 28.45
C TYR A 83 -23.30 -3.01 27.11
N PHE A 84 -22.74 -3.57 26.03
CA PHE A 84 -22.91 -3.07 24.65
C PHE A 84 -23.88 -3.96 23.88
N LYS A 85 -25.14 -4.10 24.36
CA LYS A 85 -26.11 -5.06 23.84
C LYS A 85 -26.44 -4.88 22.34
N ASP A 86 -26.31 -3.66 21.84
CA ASP A 86 -26.63 -3.30 20.45
C ASP A 86 -25.49 -3.56 19.47
N LEU A 87 -24.33 -3.99 19.97
CA LEU A 87 -23.14 -4.28 19.16
C LEU A 87 -22.92 -5.79 19.03
N GLU A 88 -22.38 -6.19 17.88
CA GLU A 88 -21.93 -7.56 17.68
C GLU A 88 -20.76 -7.90 18.63
N LYS A 89 -20.61 -9.18 18.99
CA LYS A 89 -19.61 -9.64 19.97
C LYS A 89 -18.20 -9.13 19.67
N LYS A 90 -17.79 -9.14 18.40
CA LYS A 90 -16.47 -8.65 17.96
C LYS A 90 -16.31 -7.14 18.16
N GLU A 91 -17.38 -6.38 17.97
CA GLU A 91 -17.38 -4.93 18.20
C GLU A 91 -17.38 -4.59 19.69
N GLN A 92 -18.08 -5.38 20.53
CA GLN A 92 -18.01 -5.26 21.98
C GLN A 92 -16.59 -5.45 22.50
N GLU A 93 -15.89 -6.49 22.02
CA GLU A 93 -14.49 -6.74 22.36
C GLU A 93 -13.58 -5.60 21.94
N LYS A 94 -13.81 -5.05 20.74
CA LYS A 94 -13.10 -3.88 20.25
C LYS A 94 -13.27 -2.67 21.16
N LYS A 95 -14.51 -2.34 21.54
CA LYS A 95 -14.81 -1.22 22.44
C LYS A 95 -14.15 -1.37 23.80
N ALA A 96 -14.13 -2.56 24.37
CA ALA A 96 -13.46 -2.82 25.63
C ALA A 96 -11.94 -2.56 25.56
N VAL A 97 -11.32 -2.97 24.45
CA VAL A 97 -9.90 -2.72 24.19
C VAL A 97 -9.65 -1.21 24.03
N GLU A 98 -10.48 -0.50 23.26
CA GLU A 98 -10.38 0.95 23.06
C GLU A 98 -10.46 1.72 24.39
N ILE A 99 -11.44 1.39 25.23
CA ILE A 99 -11.61 2.01 26.56
C ILE A 99 -10.38 1.75 27.44
N THR A 100 -9.88 0.51 27.42
CA THR A 100 -8.69 0.13 28.21
C THR A 100 -7.45 0.92 27.77
N TYR A 101 -7.22 1.04 26.47
CA TYR A 101 -6.13 1.85 25.93
C TYR A 101 -6.27 3.32 26.30
N ALA A 102 -7.46 3.89 26.12
CA ALA A 102 -7.74 5.28 26.46
C ALA A 102 -7.43 5.55 27.94
N TYR A 103 -7.80 4.63 28.81
CA TYR A 103 -7.52 4.74 30.24
C TYR A 103 -6.01 4.71 30.55
N ILE A 104 -5.28 3.75 29.97
CA ILE A 104 -3.83 3.63 30.18
C ILE A 104 -3.07 4.86 29.65
N ILE A 105 -3.48 5.40 28.52
CA ILE A 105 -2.86 6.60 27.92
C ILE A 105 -2.94 7.81 28.85
N GLN A 106 -4.02 7.96 29.59
CA GLN A 106 -4.14 9.03 30.59
C GLN A 106 -3.06 8.93 31.67
N PHE A 107 -2.79 7.72 32.14
CA PHE A 107 -1.75 7.50 33.14
C PHE A 107 -0.35 7.77 32.57
N ILE A 108 -0.10 7.43 31.33
CA ILE A 108 1.18 7.75 30.64
C ILE A 108 1.32 9.27 30.54
N LEU A 109 0.28 10.00 30.14
CA LEU A 109 0.29 11.46 30.08
C LEU A 109 0.62 12.06 31.45
N TYR A 110 -0.08 11.65 32.50
CA TYR A 110 0.16 12.12 33.87
C TYR A 110 1.60 11.83 34.33
N LYS A 111 2.05 10.60 34.10
CA LYS A 111 3.41 10.20 34.52
C LYS A 111 4.51 10.95 33.76
N THR A 112 4.26 11.36 32.52
CA THR A 112 5.18 12.23 31.77
C THR A 112 5.41 13.54 32.51
N LEU A 113 4.39 14.10 33.15
CA LEU A 113 4.51 15.31 33.95
C LEU A 113 5.30 15.08 35.25
N VAL A 114 4.99 13.99 35.92
CA VAL A 114 5.72 13.57 37.15
C VAL A 114 7.22 13.41 36.86
N ASP A 115 7.55 12.73 35.77
CA ASP A 115 8.94 12.41 35.42
C ASP A 115 9.73 13.61 34.84
N ASN A 116 9.02 14.67 34.42
CA ASN A 116 9.63 15.95 34.06
C ASN A 116 9.68 16.95 35.21
N ASP A 117 9.47 16.45 36.44
CA ASP A 117 9.60 17.20 37.71
C ASP A 117 8.69 18.45 37.81
N PHE A 118 7.46 18.32 37.34
CA PHE A 118 6.45 19.36 37.61
C PHE A 118 5.94 19.22 39.05
N GLY A 119 6.60 19.89 39.99
CA GLY A 119 6.54 19.73 41.43
C GLY A 119 5.19 19.43 42.09
N LYS A 120 4.09 20.01 41.59
CA LYS A 120 2.74 19.67 42.01
C LYS A 120 2.37 18.22 41.72
N PHE A 121 2.62 17.74 40.52
CA PHE A 121 2.28 16.38 40.09
C PHE A 121 3.23 15.35 40.72
N THR A 122 4.49 15.68 40.88
CA THR A 122 5.47 14.83 41.55
C THR A 122 5.02 14.56 43.01
N LYS A 123 4.66 15.61 43.77
CA LYS A 123 4.16 15.47 45.14
C LYS A 123 2.84 14.69 45.18
N GLU A 124 1.90 14.99 44.32
CA GLU A 124 0.62 14.28 44.22
C GLU A 124 0.82 12.78 43.95
N PHE A 125 1.74 12.42 43.05
CA PHE A 125 2.06 11.02 42.75
C PHE A 125 2.74 10.30 43.92
N GLU A 126 3.60 11.00 44.71
CA GLU A 126 4.18 10.48 45.92
C GLU A 126 3.12 10.22 47.01
N ASP A 127 2.19 11.15 47.20
CA ASP A 127 1.08 11.01 48.16
C ASP A 127 0.15 9.85 47.74
N ILE A 128 -0.23 9.74 46.49
CA ILE A 128 -1.04 8.62 45.96
C ILE A 128 -0.29 7.29 46.14
N THR A 129 1.00 7.25 45.84
CA THR A 129 1.83 6.05 46.00
C THR A 129 1.84 5.58 47.45
N LYS A 130 2.03 6.51 48.40
CA LYS A 130 1.99 6.22 49.84
C LYS A 130 0.63 5.72 50.31
N ASN A 131 -0.46 6.39 49.86
CA ASN A 131 -1.82 5.98 50.20
C ASN A 131 -2.15 4.58 49.70
N ILE A 132 -1.75 4.24 48.45
CA ILE A 132 -1.95 2.88 47.90
C ILE A 132 -1.14 1.85 48.71
N GLN A 133 0.11 2.17 49.07
CA GLN A 133 0.94 1.30 49.89
C GLN A 133 0.30 1.04 51.27
N ASP A 134 -0.23 2.08 51.92
CA ASP A 134 -0.91 1.96 53.18
C ASP A 134 -2.20 1.15 53.05
N CYS A 135 -3.00 1.34 52.01
CA CYS A 135 -4.16 0.51 51.72
C CYS A 135 -3.81 -0.98 51.50
N LEU A 136 -2.70 -1.28 50.88
CA LEU A 136 -2.21 -2.65 50.72
C LEU A 136 -1.79 -3.28 52.05
N LYS A 137 -1.08 -2.52 52.88
CA LYS A 137 -0.64 -2.97 54.24
C LYS A 137 -1.82 -3.20 55.17
N THR A 138 -2.80 -2.30 55.14
CA THR A 138 -4.00 -2.37 56.00
C THR A 138 -5.15 -3.19 55.43
N LYS A 139 -5.00 -3.71 54.24
CA LYS A 139 -6.02 -4.47 53.47
C LYS A 139 -7.31 -3.70 53.18
N HIS A 140 -7.24 -2.37 53.10
CA HIS A 140 -8.37 -1.49 52.72
C HIS A 140 -8.43 -1.31 51.20
N TYR A 141 -8.57 -2.43 50.47
CA TYR A 141 -8.46 -2.43 49.00
C TYR A 141 -9.54 -1.59 48.28
N GLY A 142 -10.71 -1.34 48.95
CA GLY A 142 -11.76 -0.52 48.37
C GLY A 142 -11.36 0.95 48.12
N GLU A 143 -10.37 1.46 48.85
CA GLU A 143 -9.90 2.85 48.74
C GLU A 143 -8.84 3.01 47.62
N ILE A 144 -8.23 1.91 47.16
CA ILE A 144 -7.19 1.94 46.11
C ILE A 144 -7.70 2.54 44.81
N LEU A 145 -8.92 2.16 44.41
CA LEU A 145 -9.51 2.68 43.16
C LEU A 145 -9.68 4.19 43.22
N GLY A 146 -10.15 4.75 44.32
CA GLY A 146 -10.32 6.20 44.49
C GLY A 146 -8.98 6.95 44.37
N ASN A 147 -7.91 6.40 44.94
CA ASN A 147 -6.57 6.98 44.82
C ASN A 147 -6.06 6.96 43.38
N ILE A 148 -6.29 5.86 42.64
CA ILE A 148 -5.86 5.73 41.23
C ILE A 148 -6.71 6.62 40.32
N GLU A 149 -8.03 6.70 40.56
CA GLU A 149 -8.91 7.58 39.78
C GLU A 149 -8.60 9.06 40.05
N GLY A 150 -8.00 9.40 41.19
CA GLY A 150 -7.50 10.75 41.48
C GLY A 150 -6.53 11.25 40.41
N ILE A 151 -5.71 10.36 39.83
CA ILE A 151 -4.79 10.68 38.72
C ILE A 151 -5.59 11.15 37.50
N SER A 152 -6.60 10.40 37.13
CA SER A 152 -7.47 10.78 36.00
C SER A 152 -8.15 12.13 36.23
N ASN A 153 -8.65 12.38 37.42
CA ASN A 153 -9.29 13.65 37.79
C ASN A 153 -8.29 14.82 37.74
N SER A 154 -7.05 14.59 38.15
CA SER A 154 -6.01 15.61 38.12
C SER A 154 -5.73 16.07 36.67
N ILE A 155 -5.78 15.17 35.68
CA ILE A 155 -5.60 15.51 34.27
C ILE A 155 -6.69 16.48 33.81
N SER A 156 -7.95 16.14 34.04
CA SER A 156 -9.08 16.98 33.59
C SER A 156 -9.18 18.32 34.34
N GLN A 157 -8.77 18.38 35.58
CA GLN A 157 -8.84 19.61 36.34
C GLN A 157 -7.65 20.55 36.10
N ASN A 158 -6.46 19.96 35.96
CA ASN A 158 -5.20 20.72 36.00
C ASN A 158 -4.46 20.82 34.65
N ILE A 159 -4.85 20.04 33.66
CA ILE A 159 -4.12 19.96 32.37
C ILE A 159 -5.03 20.33 31.21
N TYR A 160 -6.16 19.62 31.05
CA TYR A 160 -7.02 19.74 29.89
C TYR A 160 -8.49 19.62 30.28
N ARG A 161 -9.14 20.74 30.51
CA ARG A 161 -10.53 20.79 31.02
C ARG A 161 -11.58 20.20 30.08
N PRO A 162 -11.48 20.31 28.75
CA PRO A 162 -12.45 19.68 27.84
C PRO A 162 -12.59 18.17 28.03
N PHE A 163 -11.63 17.54 28.71
CA PHE A 163 -11.58 16.10 28.94
C PHE A 163 -12.49 15.58 30.08
N ILE A 164 -13.08 16.46 30.88
CA ILE A 164 -13.88 16.09 32.07
C ILE A 164 -14.97 15.09 31.73
N LYS A 165 -15.79 15.34 30.72
CA LYS A 165 -16.93 14.48 30.35
C LYS A 165 -16.48 13.11 29.85
N GLU A 166 -15.45 13.08 29.01
CA GLU A 166 -14.91 11.83 28.47
C GLU A 166 -14.32 10.96 29.57
N GLN A 167 -13.68 11.57 30.52
CA GLN A 167 -13.05 10.91 31.66
C GLN A 167 -14.08 10.34 32.63
N GLU A 168 -15.13 11.10 32.95
CA GLU A 168 -16.26 10.63 33.72
C GLU A 168 -16.92 9.43 33.04
N PHE A 169 -17.10 9.49 31.73
CA PHE A 169 -17.64 8.39 30.93
C PHE A 169 -16.75 7.15 30.99
N ILE A 170 -15.44 7.28 30.79
CA ILE A 170 -14.48 6.15 30.85
C ILE A 170 -14.48 5.53 32.23
N ASN A 171 -14.36 6.33 33.29
CA ASN A 171 -14.33 5.86 34.66
C ASN A 171 -15.63 5.13 35.03
N LYS A 172 -16.79 5.70 34.69
CA LYS A 172 -18.08 5.06 34.88
C LYS A 172 -18.19 3.73 34.16
N THR A 173 -17.84 3.72 32.86
CA THR A 173 -17.90 2.50 32.04
C THR A 173 -17.03 1.39 32.62
N LEU A 174 -15.83 1.70 33.05
CA LEU A 174 -14.95 0.71 33.66
C LEU A 174 -15.47 0.19 35.00
N ARG A 175 -16.07 1.06 35.82
CA ARG A 175 -16.72 0.61 37.07
C ARG A 175 -17.92 -0.30 36.82
N ASP A 176 -18.73 0.03 35.83
CA ASP A 176 -19.93 -0.76 35.45
C ASP A 176 -19.54 -2.12 34.85
N LEU A 177 -18.44 -2.19 34.11
CA LEU A 177 -17.91 -3.42 33.51
C LEU A 177 -17.33 -4.40 34.56
N ILE A 178 -16.95 -3.91 35.75
CA ILE A 178 -16.43 -4.72 36.86
C ILE A 178 -17.53 -4.84 37.94
N ARG A 179 -18.35 -5.85 37.78
CA ARG A 179 -19.61 -6.04 38.52
C ARG A 179 -19.48 -6.42 40.01
N LYS A 180 -18.30 -6.57 40.60
CA LYS A 180 -18.18 -7.04 41.99
C LYS A 180 -17.80 -5.92 42.97
N PRO A 181 -18.21 -6.05 44.28
CA PRO A 181 -17.72 -5.16 45.30
C PRO A 181 -16.19 -5.23 45.40
N LYS A 182 -15.54 -4.09 45.42
CA LYS A 182 -14.09 -3.94 45.39
C LYS A 182 -13.52 -4.15 46.79
N LYS A 183 -13.79 -5.28 47.38
CA LYS A 183 -13.40 -5.62 48.78
C LYS A 183 -12.15 -6.50 48.85
N GLU A 184 -11.88 -7.24 47.78
CA GLU A 184 -10.74 -8.14 47.69
C GLU A 184 -9.67 -7.60 46.73
N LEU A 185 -8.42 -7.95 46.97
CA LEU A 185 -7.29 -7.46 46.19
C LEU A 185 -7.45 -7.75 44.71
N HIS A 186 -7.95 -8.91 44.36
CA HIS A 186 -8.15 -9.28 42.96
C HIS A 186 -9.20 -8.41 42.23
N ASP A 187 -10.10 -7.75 42.94
CA ASP A 187 -11.10 -6.84 42.36
C ASP A 187 -10.44 -5.52 41.88
N VAL A 188 -9.36 -5.08 42.51
CA VAL A 188 -8.63 -3.84 42.21
C VAL A 188 -7.32 -4.09 41.45
N SER A 189 -6.92 -5.36 41.28
CA SER A 189 -5.66 -5.71 40.65
C SER A 189 -5.47 -5.10 39.26
N PRO A 190 -6.50 -4.96 38.38
CA PRO A 190 -6.32 -4.34 37.06
C PRO A 190 -5.81 -2.88 37.15
N TRP A 191 -6.31 -2.14 38.15
CA TRP A 191 -5.87 -0.75 38.39
C TRP A 191 -4.47 -0.70 39.01
N LEU A 192 -4.19 -1.60 39.93
CA LEU A 192 -2.85 -1.74 40.51
C LEU A 192 -1.81 -2.10 39.45
N ASP A 193 -2.15 -2.97 38.54
CA ASP A 193 -1.26 -3.35 37.44
C ASP A 193 -0.91 -2.14 36.53
N ILE A 194 -1.90 -1.26 36.24
CA ILE A 194 -1.65 0.00 35.56
C ILE A 194 -0.72 0.90 36.38
N PHE A 195 -0.99 1.04 37.67
CA PHE A 195 -0.19 1.89 38.53
C PHE A 195 1.25 1.38 38.67
N VAL A 196 1.46 0.09 38.82
CA VAL A 196 2.78 -0.56 38.83
C VAL A 196 3.48 -0.35 37.50
N PHE A 197 2.75 -0.46 36.38
CA PHE A 197 3.31 -0.21 35.06
C PHE A 197 3.85 1.21 34.90
N ILE A 198 3.07 2.24 35.24
CA ILE A 198 3.54 3.63 35.13
C ILE A 198 4.66 3.94 36.12
N LYS A 199 4.69 3.29 37.32
CA LYS A 199 5.75 3.44 38.28
C LYS A 199 7.07 2.83 37.81
N ASN A 200 7.02 1.74 37.05
CA ASN A 200 8.20 1.02 36.55
C ASN A 200 8.90 1.67 35.37
N TYR A 201 8.28 2.63 34.70
CA TYR A 201 8.85 3.28 33.55
C TYR A 201 9.07 4.78 33.78
N ASN A 202 10.17 5.32 33.23
CA ASN A 202 10.42 6.75 33.23
C ASN A 202 9.99 7.32 31.87
N PHE A 203 9.01 8.23 31.86
CA PHE A 203 8.40 8.86 30.73
C PHE A 203 8.94 10.28 30.43
N ALA A 204 9.99 10.76 31.11
CA ALA A 204 10.52 12.10 30.92
C ALA A 204 10.88 12.44 29.46
N ASN A 205 11.42 11.47 28.74
CA ASN A 205 11.86 11.62 27.36
C ASN A 205 10.85 11.03 26.35
N VAL A 206 9.58 10.86 26.75
CA VAL A 206 8.56 10.35 25.84
C VAL A 206 8.34 11.33 24.70
N LYS A 207 8.69 10.89 23.50
CA LYS A 207 8.31 11.56 22.27
C LYS A 207 6.93 11.08 21.85
N ASN A 208 6.22 11.89 21.10
CA ASN A 208 4.84 11.63 20.67
C ASN A 208 4.64 10.35 19.88
N GLU A 209 5.70 9.78 19.37
CA GLU A 209 5.67 8.51 18.65
C GLU A 209 5.07 7.35 19.47
N ILE A 210 5.11 7.44 20.81
CA ILE A 210 4.62 6.35 21.67
C ILE A 210 3.14 6.05 21.44
N PHE A 211 2.30 7.06 21.26
CA PHE A 211 0.87 6.85 21.03
C PHE A 211 0.59 6.33 19.61
N GLY A 212 1.41 6.73 18.64
CA GLY A 212 1.39 6.14 17.29
C GLY A 212 1.72 4.65 17.33
N TYR A 213 2.74 4.24 18.08
CA TYR A 213 3.11 2.83 18.27
C TYR A 213 2.05 2.03 19.02
N ILE A 214 1.46 2.62 20.06
CA ILE A 214 0.33 2.01 20.78
C ILE A 214 -0.82 1.75 19.81
N TYR A 215 -1.13 2.71 18.93
CA TYR A 215 -2.18 2.57 17.94
C TYR A 215 -1.88 1.48 16.91
N GLU A 216 -0.68 1.40 16.38
CA GLU A 216 -0.29 0.32 15.45
C GLU A 216 -0.43 -1.07 16.07
N ASN A 217 -0.02 -1.23 17.33
CA ASN A 217 -0.17 -2.51 18.03
C ASN A 217 -1.64 -2.85 18.29
N TYR A 218 -2.42 -1.85 18.69
CA TYR A 218 -3.86 -1.98 18.84
C TYR A 218 -4.53 -2.46 17.53
N LEU A 219 -4.19 -1.87 16.41
CA LEU A 219 -4.72 -2.29 15.11
C LEU A 219 -4.34 -3.73 14.77
N LYS A 220 -3.12 -4.16 15.10
CA LYS A 220 -2.65 -5.53 14.87
C LYS A 220 -3.34 -6.57 15.76
N GLU A 221 -3.68 -6.21 16.98
CA GLU A 221 -4.40 -7.11 17.89
C GLU A 221 -5.87 -7.30 17.53
N LEU A 222 -6.52 -6.25 17.05
CA LEU A 222 -7.95 -6.27 16.71
C LEU A 222 -8.26 -6.64 15.28
N TYR A 223 -7.32 -6.36 14.38
CA TYR A 223 -7.49 -6.58 12.95
C TYR A 223 -6.39 -7.51 12.46
N GLU A 224 -6.62 -8.81 12.51
CA GLU A 224 -5.82 -9.79 11.77
C GLU A 224 -5.81 -9.50 10.25
N ASP A 225 -6.74 -8.67 9.78
CA ASP A 225 -6.91 -8.26 8.39
C ASP A 225 -6.36 -6.84 8.13
N THR A 226 -5.13 -6.77 7.65
CA THR A 226 -4.47 -5.54 7.16
C THR A 226 -5.13 -4.91 5.92
N LYS A 227 -6.31 -5.37 5.52
CA LYS A 227 -7.01 -4.98 4.28
C LYS A 227 -7.66 -3.59 4.33
N LYS A 228 -7.67 -2.91 5.49
CA LYS A 228 -8.35 -1.61 5.65
C LYS A 228 -7.55 -0.40 5.17
N GLY A 229 -6.32 -0.59 4.67
CA GLY A 229 -5.52 0.50 4.11
C GLY A 229 -5.09 1.57 5.12
N GLN A 230 -5.09 1.25 6.41
CA GLN A 230 -4.64 2.13 7.47
C GLN A 230 -3.14 1.92 7.71
N TYR A 231 -2.35 2.96 7.46
CA TYR A 231 -0.90 2.94 7.63
C TYR A 231 -0.47 4.11 8.49
N PHE A 232 0.37 3.83 9.48
CA PHE A 232 1.05 4.88 10.22
C PHE A 232 2.10 5.55 9.33
N THR A 233 2.15 6.88 9.37
CA THR A 233 3.14 7.65 8.63
C THR A 233 4.30 8.02 9.54
N ASP A 234 5.52 7.72 9.11
CA ASP A 234 6.73 8.05 9.84
C ASP A 234 6.84 9.57 10.05
N PRO A 235 7.14 10.05 11.28
CA PRO A 235 7.33 11.47 11.55
C PRO A 235 8.36 12.15 10.66
N ALA A 236 9.42 11.41 10.23
CA ALA A 236 10.39 11.95 9.28
C ALA A 236 9.76 12.25 7.92
N ILE A 237 8.86 11.37 7.43
CA ILE A 237 8.09 11.61 6.20
C ILE A 237 7.17 12.81 6.39
N VAL A 238 6.51 12.92 7.53
CA VAL A 238 5.59 14.04 7.83
C VAL A 238 6.34 15.36 7.83
N ASN A 239 7.45 15.45 8.52
CA ASN A 239 8.27 16.66 8.55
C ASN A 239 8.78 17.04 7.15
N PHE A 240 9.24 16.04 6.39
CA PHE A 240 9.61 16.25 5.00
C PHE A 240 8.44 16.82 4.17
N MET A 241 7.22 16.28 4.33
CA MET A 241 6.05 16.77 3.61
C MET A 241 5.65 18.19 4.02
N LEU A 242 5.75 18.53 5.32
CA LEU A 242 5.54 19.88 5.82
C LEU A 242 6.53 20.86 5.18
N ASP A 243 7.80 20.49 5.08
CA ASP A 243 8.81 21.27 4.39
C ASP A 243 8.51 21.45 2.90
N GLN A 244 8.11 20.35 2.21
CA GLN A 244 7.81 20.40 0.78
C GLN A 244 6.60 21.31 0.46
N VAL A 245 5.59 21.34 1.31
CA VAL A 245 4.41 22.20 1.13
C VAL A 245 4.66 23.63 1.61
N GLY A 246 5.69 23.84 2.43
CA GLY A 246 6.07 25.11 2.99
C GLY A 246 5.38 25.47 4.30
N TYR A 247 4.88 24.49 5.05
CA TYR A 247 4.37 24.69 6.40
C TYR A 247 5.50 24.55 7.41
N THR A 248 6.27 25.61 7.58
CA THR A 248 7.48 25.61 8.41
C THR A 248 7.47 26.74 9.41
N LYS A 249 8.25 26.61 10.49
CA LYS A 249 8.42 27.68 11.49
C LYS A 249 8.82 29.01 10.87
N GLU A 250 9.64 29.00 9.81
CA GLU A 250 10.07 30.22 9.10
C GLU A 250 8.89 30.89 8.37
N THR A 251 8.04 30.09 7.72
CA THR A 251 6.84 30.58 7.05
C THR A 251 5.86 31.19 8.08
N ILE A 252 5.66 30.51 9.21
CA ILE A 252 4.83 30.98 10.31
C ILE A 252 5.39 32.26 10.92
N LYS A 253 6.69 32.33 11.21
CA LYS A 253 7.38 33.55 11.69
C LYS A 253 7.17 34.72 10.73
N ARG A 254 7.39 34.49 9.44
CA ARG A 254 7.21 35.52 8.41
C ARG A 254 5.77 36.01 8.34
N ARG A 255 4.80 35.11 8.47
CA ARG A 255 3.39 35.48 8.52
C ARG A 255 3.07 36.38 9.73
N LEU A 256 3.54 35.98 10.92
CA LEU A 256 3.40 36.74 12.14
C LEU A 256 4.01 38.14 12.04
N SER A 257 5.18 38.27 11.38
CA SER A 257 5.83 39.57 11.19
C SER A 257 5.11 40.45 10.17
N ASN A 258 4.63 39.87 9.06
CA ASN A 258 4.03 40.64 7.97
C ASN A 258 2.56 40.98 8.20
N LYS A 259 1.86 40.16 8.99
CA LYS A 259 0.44 40.33 9.30
C LYS A 259 0.17 39.94 10.76
N PRO A 260 0.60 40.80 11.71
CA PRO A 260 0.46 40.52 13.14
C PRO A 260 -1.02 40.36 13.56
N ASP A 261 -1.95 41.06 12.85
CA ASP A 261 -3.39 40.98 13.09
C ASP A 261 -4.07 39.78 12.44
N ASP A 262 -3.35 39.02 11.59
CA ASP A 262 -3.85 37.81 10.95
C ASP A 262 -2.77 36.70 10.98
N PRO A 263 -2.47 36.18 12.19
CA PRO A 263 -1.41 35.15 12.38
C PRO A 263 -1.83 33.75 11.91
N TYR A 264 -3.04 33.60 11.37
CA TYR A 264 -3.62 32.30 11.08
C TYR A 264 -3.06 31.69 9.80
N ILE A 265 -2.49 30.47 9.93
CA ILE A 265 -2.07 29.61 8.85
C ILE A 265 -2.70 28.25 9.10
N SER A 266 -3.92 28.05 8.59
CA SER A 266 -4.72 26.87 8.88
C SER A 266 -4.30 25.65 8.08
N ILE A 267 -4.25 24.50 8.75
CA ILE A 267 -3.90 23.21 8.20
C ILE A 267 -4.93 22.17 8.62
N VAL A 268 -5.27 21.25 7.72
CA VAL A 268 -6.16 20.12 8.01
C VAL A 268 -5.61 18.81 7.43
N ASP A 269 -5.79 17.73 8.19
CA ASP A 269 -5.66 16.35 7.71
C ASP A 269 -7.04 15.69 7.71
N PRO A 270 -7.65 15.41 6.54
CA PRO A 270 -8.99 14.82 6.47
C PRO A 270 -9.03 13.31 6.74
N SER A 271 -7.91 12.69 7.09
CA SER A 271 -7.76 11.29 7.46
C SER A 271 -6.66 11.13 8.51
N CYS A 272 -6.76 11.90 9.59
CA CYS A 272 -5.64 12.19 10.48
C CYS A 272 -5.13 10.98 11.29
N GLY A 273 -5.92 9.92 11.44
CA GLY A 273 -5.56 8.77 12.26
C GLY A 273 -5.17 9.21 13.67
N SER A 274 -4.00 8.78 14.14
CA SER A 274 -3.44 9.16 15.44
C SER A 274 -2.80 10.57 15.47
N GLY A 275 -2.97 11.37 14.42
CA GLY A 275 -2.61 12.79 14.40
C GLY A 275 -1.15 13.10 14.12
N THR A 276 -0.38 12.23 13.45
CA THR A 276 1.06 12.47 13.20
C THR A 276 1.30 13.78 12.46
N PHE A 277 0.52 14.10 11.44
CA PHE A 277 0.60 15.37 10.72
C PHE A 277 0.22 16.56 11.61
N LEU A 278 -0.79 16.38 12.46
CA LEU A 278 -1.31 17.44 13.31
C LEU A 278 -0.33 17.84 14.41
N TYR A 279 0.25 16.87 15.13
CA TYR A 279 1.20 17.21 16.16
C TYR A 279 2.53 17.74 15.58
N SER A 280 2.94 17.29 14.38
CA SER A 280 4.10 17.86 13.70
C SER A 280 3.84 19.31 13.24
N ALA A 281 2.62 19.62 12.80
CA ALA A 281 2.21 21.00 12.51
C ALA A 281 2.19 21.85 13.78
N THR A 282 1.73 21.31 14.90
CA THR A 282 1.76 21.96 16.21
C THR A 282 3.21 22.30 16.62
N ASP A 283 4.16 21.41 16.39
CA ASP A 283 5.59 21.68 16.64
C ASP A 283 6.12 22.85 15.80
N GLN A 284 5.68 22.99 14.56
CA GLN A 284 6.09 24.13 13.74
C GLN A 284 5.56 25.45 14.32
N ILE A 285 4.32 25.46 14.87
CA ILE A 285 3.73 26.65 15.51
C ILE A 285 4.49 26.98 16.80
N ILE A 286 4.70 26.00 17.68
CA ILE A 286 5.43 26.19 18.95
C ILE A 286 6.86 26.70 18.68
N SER A 287 7.54 26.12 17.70
CA SER A 287 8.91 26.51 17.33
C SER A 287 8.97 27.89 16.65
N ALA A 288 7.88 28.39 16.11
CA ALA A 288 7.82 29.69 15.43
C ALA A 288 7.73 30.87 16.41
N VAL A 289 7.15 30.67 17.58
CA VAL A 289 6.92 31.73 18.57
C VAL A 289 7.86 31.51 19.74
N PRO A 290 8.70 32.49 20.12
CA PRO A 290 9.52 32.39 21.32
C PRO A 290 8.62 32.22 22.56
N ASN A 291 8.78 31.13 23.29
CA ASN A 291 8.04 30.88 24.52
C ASN A 291 8.83 31.47 25.70
N GLY A 292 8.25 32.40 26.43
CA GLY A 292 8.92 33.05 27.56
C GLY A 292 7.99 33.75 28.52
N SER A 293 6.69 33.84 28.24
CA SER A 293 5.68 34.47 29.09
C SER A 293 4.35 33.73 29.00
N GLU A 294 3.49 33.95 30.00
CA GLU A 294 2.12 33.44 30.01
C GLU A 294 1.32 33.92 28.78
N GLU A 295 1.49 35.18 28.42
CA GLU A 295 0.84 35.76 27.26
C GLU A 295 1.23 35.06 25.95
N THR A 296 2.53 34.77 25.78
CA THR A 296 3.01 34.03 24.60
C THR A 296 2.51 32.60 24.60
N SER A 297 2.43 31.92 25.74
CA SER A 297 1.86 30.58 25.84
C SER A 297 0.39 30.54 25.44
N LYS A 298 -0.43 31.49 25.93
CA LYS A 298 -1.83 31.62 25.54
C LYS A 298 -2.02 31.92 24.04
N LYS A 299 -1.16 32.79 23.49
CA LYS A 299 -1.15 33.07 22.07
C LYS A 299 -0.83 31.86 21.21
N ILE A 300 0.16 31.04 21.61
CA ILE A 300 0.51 29.79 20.94
C ILE A 300 -0.65 28.78 21.02
N GLU A 301 -1.26 28.62 22.19
CA GLU A 301 -2.44 27.78 22.38
C GLU A 301 -3.58 28.21 21.45
N GLU A 302 -3.88 29.51 21.39
CA GLU A 302 -4.88 30.06 20.49
C GLU A 302 -4.54 29.76 19.02
N MET A 303 -3.29 29.96 18.63
CA MET A 303 -2.83 29.67 17.27
C MET A 303 -2.99 28.19 16.92
N ILE A 304 -2.69 27.28 17.81
CA ILE A 304 -2.87 25.83 17.59
C ILE A 304 -4.36 25.53 17.42
N ASN A 305 -5.20 26.00 18.33
CA ASN A 305 -6.63 25.78 18.28
C ASN A 305 -7.31 26.35 17.04
N GLU A 306 -6.82 27.48 16.52
CA GLU A 306 -7.43 28.13 15.35
C GLU A 306 -6.85 27.65 14.01
N ASN A 307 -5.72 26.91 14.03
CA ASN A 307 -5.02 26.55 12.80
C ASN A 307 -4.91 25.05 12.55
N VAL A 308 -4.96 24.19 13.57
CA VAL A 308 -4.71 22.75 13.40
C VAL A 308 -6.02 21.97 13.51
N PHE A 309 -6.39 21.27 12.42
CA PHE A 309 -7.65 20.53 12.32
C PHE A 309 -7.41 19.09 11.84
N GLY A 310 -8.19 18.17 12.39
CA GLY A 310 -8.15 16.76 11.98
C GLY A 310 -9.53 16.15 11.82
N LEU A 311 -9.65 15.23 10.86
CA LEU A 311 -10.86 14.46 10.62
C LEU A 311 -10.48 12.97 10.58
N ASP A 312 -11.32 12.12 11.17
CA ASP A 312 -11.23 10.66 10.98
C ASP A 312 -12.60 10.02 11.21
N ILE A 313 -12.80 8.82 10.69
CA ILE A 313 -14.03 8.03 10.86
C ILE A 313 -14.02 7.25 12.18
N ALA A 314 -12.86 7.02 12.77
CA ALA A 314 -12.67 6.19 13.94
C ALA A 314 -12.40 7.04 15.19
N GLU A 315 -13.11 6.77 16.27
CA GLU A 315 -13.03 7.53 17.52
C GLU A 315 -11.72 7.38 18.25
N PHE A 316 -11.22 6.16 18.35
CA PHE A 316 -10.00 5.90 19.08
C PHE A 316 -8.75 6.58 18.47
N PRO A 317 -8.53 6.55 17.14
CA PRO A 317 -7.50 7.37 16.53
C PRO A 317 -7.61 8.87 16.83
N LEU A 318 -8.82 9.42 16.80
CA LEU A 318 -9.05 10.83 17.14
C LEU A 318 -8.69 11.15 18.59
N TYR A 319 -9.03 10.24 19.51
CA TYR A 319 -8.58 10.37 20.89
C TYR A 319 -7.04 10.38 20.99
N LEU A 320 -6.37 9.51 20.26
CA LEU A 320 -4.90 9.51 20.20
C LEU A 320 -4.33 10.79 19.57
N ALA A 321 -4.96 11.30 18.52
CA ALA A 321 -4.57 12.53 17.89
C ALA A 321 -4.66 13.72 18.87
N GLU A 322 -5.75 13.78 19.64
CA GLU A 322 -5.94 14.78 20.69
C GLU A 322 -4.86 14.68 21.78
N MET A 323 -4.57 13.45 22.24
CA MET A 323 -3.51 13.21 23.23
C MET A 323 -2.11 13.55 22.69
N ASN A 324 -1.82 13.23 21.43
CA ASN A 324 -0.56 13.58 20.80
C ASN A 324 -0.35 15.09 20.68
N ILE A 325 -1.39 15.83 20.30
CA ILE A 325 -1.34 17.31 20.25
C ILE A 325 -1.17 17.86 21.66
N LEU A 326 -1.96 17.37 22.62
CA LEU A 326 -1.87 17.77 24.02
C LEU A 326 -0.46 17.58 24.59
N MET A 327 0.17 16.41 24.31
CA MET A 327 1.55 16.15 24.73
C MET A 327 2.54 17.22 24.23
N ARG A 328 2.33 17.73 23.01
CA ARG A 328 3.16 18.81 22.47
C ARG A 328 2.89 20.16 23.14
N MET A 329 1.69 20.36 23.58
CA MET A 329 1.28 21.59 24.26
C MET A 329 1.68 21.61 25.73
N LEU A 330 2.07 20.48 26.35
CA LEU A 330 2.44 20.44 27.76
C LEU A 330 3.47 21.49 28.18
N PRO A 331 4.54 21.77 27.43
CA PRO A 331 5.49 22.82 27.77
C PRO A 331 4.89 24.24 27.84
N LEU A 332 3.73 24.46 27.17
CA LEU A 332 3.01 25.72 27.22
C LEU A 332 2.18 25.88 28.49
N ILE A 333 1.69 24.75 29.02
CA ILE A 333 0.83 24.69 30.20
C ILE A 333 1.66 24.78 31.48
N LEU A 334 2.84 24.18 31.43
CA LEU A 334 3.65 23.84 32.60
C LEU A 334 4.93 24.66 32.64
N ASN A 335 4.77 25.95 32.77
CA ASN A 335 5.87 26.79 33.22
C ASN A 335 5.87 26.79 34.75
N GLU A 336 7.03 26.75 35.37
CA GLU A 336 7.17 26.77 36.84
C GLU A 336 6.38 27.88 37.53
N LYS A 337 6.02 28.94 36.81
CA LYS A 337 5.29 30.11 37.28
C LYS A 337 3.79 30.07 36.99
N TYR A 338 3.33 29.26 36.09
CA TYR A 338 1.95 29.32 35.57
C TYR A 338 1.39 27.91 35.40
N ASN A 339 0.37 27.57 36.18
CA ASN A 339 -0.40 26.36 36.01
C ASN A 339 -1.77 26.72 35.39
N ASN A 340 -1.80 26.96 34.09
CA ASN A 340 -3.04 27.26 33.38
C ASN A 340 -3.45 26.04 32.53
N PRO A 341 -4.48 25.31 32.94
CA PRO A 341 -5.03 24.24 32.13
C PRO A 341 -5.57 24.76 30.80
N ILE A 342 -5.50 23.96 29.76
CA ILE A 342 -6.09 24.25 28.47
C ILE A 342 -7.60 24.18 28.59
N ASP A 343 -8.29 25.27 28.26
CA ASP A 343 -9.74 25.36 28.30
C ASP A 343 -10.41 25.09 26.94
N ARG A 344 -9.67 25.22 25.86
CA ARG A 344 -10.18 25.06 24.49
C ARG A 344 -9.97 23.64 23.99
N LYS A 345 -11.04 23.06 23.41
CA LYS A 345 -10.97 21.71 22.83
C LYS A 345 -10.09 21.71 21.57
N ILE A 346 -9.20 20.75 21.51
CA ILE A 346 -8.39 20.46 20.31
C ILE A 346 -9.33 20.06 19.17
N LYS A 347 -9.15 20.65 17.98
CA LYS A 347 -10.08 20.53 16.85
C LYS A 347 -9.83 19.30 16.00
N VAL A 348 -10.09 18.12 16.58
CA VAL A 348 -10.16 16.84 15.87
C VAL A 348 -11.58 16.31 15.93
N PHE A 349 -12.16 15.98 14.78
CA PHE A 349 -13.58 15.71 14.63
C PHE A 349 -13.84 14.35 14.01
N LYS A 350 -14.88 13.67 14.53
CA LYS A 350 -15.35 12.43 13.94
C LYS A 350 -16.25 12.69 12.76
N THR A 351 -16.02 11.94 11.69
CA THR A 351 -16.89 11.91 10.51
C THR A 351 -17.39 10.49 10.27
N LYS A 352 -18.56 10.35 9.65
CA LYS A 352 -19.02 9.05 9.16
C LYS A 352 -18.25 8.63 7.92
N ASP A 353 -18.03 9.59 7.03
CA ASP A 353 -17.22 9.49 5.83
C ASP A 353 -16.86 10.92 5.41
N SER A 354 -15.59 11.29 5.53
CA SER A 354 -15.16 12.67 5.27
C SER A 354 -15.50 13.13 3.86
N VAL A 355 -15.43 12.25 2.85
CA VAL A 355 -15.75 12.63 1.47
C VAL A 355 -17.25 12.87 1.29
N ALA A 356 -18.08 11.96 1.81
CA ALA A 356 -19.53 12.06 1.68
C ALA A 356 -20.11 13.28 2.41
N GLU A 357 -19.59 13.57 3.60
CA GLU A 357 -20.07 14.70 4.42
C GLU A 357 -19.77 16.07 3.80
N PHE A 358 -18.66 16.19 3.10
CA PHE A 358 -18.28 17.43 2.41
C PHE A 358 -18.72 17.47 0.93
N LEU A 359 -19.39 16.43 0.43
CA LEU A 359 -19.78 16.34 -0.98
C LEU A 359 -20.66 17.53 -1.41
N ASP A 360 -21.70 17.81 -0.64
CA ASP A 360 -22.69 18.83 -0.99
C ASP A 360 -22.27 20.26 -0.63
N THR A 361 -21.39 20.41 0.35
CA THR A 361 -20.97 21.74 0.82
C THR A 361 -19.70 22.23 0.13
N GLU A 362 -18.63 21.47 0.23
CA GLU A 362 -17.31 21.93 -0.21
C GLU A 362 -16.95 21.43 -1.60
N ILE A 363 -17.21 20.13 -1.89
CA ILE A 363 -16.77 19.53 -3.16
C ILE A 363 -17.59 20.09 -4.32
N ARG A 364 -18.92 20.03 -4.25
CA ARG A 364 -19.80 20.54 -5.33
C ARG A 364 -19.65 22.03 -5.54
N ASN A 365 -19.60 22.82 -4.47
CA ASN A 365 -19.45 24.27 -4.58
C ASN A 365 -18.09 24.65 -5.17
N THR A 366 -17.01 23.98 -4.78
CA THR A 366 -15.70 24.21 -5.37
C THR A 366 -15.68 23.90 -6.87
N MET A 367 -16.36 22.84 -7.29
CA MET A 367 -16.43 22.47 -8.70
C MET A 367 -17.27 23.46 -9.50
N HIS A 368 -18.33 23.99 -8.93
CA HIS A 368 -19.12 25.07 -9.54
C HIS A 368 -18.26 26.30 -9.82
N ASP A 369 -17.48 26.73 -8.84
CA ASP A 369 -16.58 27.89 -8.95
C ASP A 369 -15.51 27.70 -10.04
N LEU A 370 -15.00 26.48 -10.20
CA LEU A 370 -13.93 26.17 -11.15
C LEU A 370 -14.41 25.91 -12.58
N VAL A 371 -15.58 25.33 -12.74
CA VAL A 371 -16.07 24.84 -14.06
C VAL A 371 -17.12 25.75 -14.68
N GLY A 372 -17.71 26.66 -13.88
CA GLY A 372 -18.76 27.59 -14.35
C GLY A 372 -20.06 26.89 -14.80
N GLN A 373 -20.26 25.64 -14.42
CA GLN A 373 -21.46 24.87 -14.77
C GLN A 373 -22.42 24.78 -13.58
N GLN A 374 -23.66 25.19 -13.80
CA GLN A 374 -24.74 24.93 -12.85
C GLN A 374 -24.99 23.41 -12.80
N THR A 375 -24.76 22.81 -11.63
CA THR A 375 -25.18 21.43 -11.38
C THR A 375 -26.70 21.40 -11.23
N LEU A 376 -27.38 20.66 -12.10
CA LEU A 376 -28.83 20.49 -12.14
C LEU A 376 -29.40 19.63 -10.98
N PHE A 377 -28.60 19.37 -9.93
CA PHE A 377 -29.01 18.46 -8.86
C PHE A 377 -29.25 19.22 -7.56
N SER A 378 -30.49 19.18 -7.10
CA SER A 378 -30.89 19.66 -5.78
C SER A 378 -30.18 18.87 -4.68
N SER A 379 -29.53 19.60 -3.77
CA SER A 379 -28.94 19.06 -2.56
C SER A 379 -30.02 18.39 -1.68
N LYS A 380 -30.14 17.07 -1.70
CA LYS A 380 -30.78 16.37 -0.61
C LYS A 380 -29.81 16.30 0.56
N LYS A 381 -30.18 16.91 1.69
CA LYS A 381 -29.47 16.72 2.95
C LYS A 381 -29.30 15.21 3.21
N LEU A 382 -28.06 14.77 3.34
CA LEU A 382 -27.74 13.40 3.78
C LEU A 382 -28.04 13.33 5.27
N ASP A 383 -28.99 12.48 5.65
CA ASP A 383 -29.19 12.11 7.06
C ASP A 383 -28.03 11.24 7.50
N LEU A 384 -27.15 11.84 8.27
CA LEU A 384 -25.94 11.18 8.80
C LEU A 384 -26.24 10.72 10.22
N ASP A 385 -26.27 9.42 10.45
CA ASP A 385 -26.46 8.86 11.79
C ASP A 385 -25.10 8.61 12.46
N TYR A 386 -24.84 9.32 13.56
CA TYR A 386 -23.61 9.25 14.33
C TYR A 386 -23.88 8.61 15.68
N SER A 387 -23.39 7.41 15.92
CA SER A 387 -23.31 6.83 17.23
C SER A 387 -21.85 6.78 17.69
N SER A 388 -21.52 7.52 18.74
CA SER A 388 -20.16 7.58 19.27
C SER A 388 -20.19 7.30 20.78
N PHE A 389 -19.17 6.62 21.29
CA PHE A 389 -19.03 6.42 22.71
C PHE A 389 -18.19 7.53 23.41
N MET A 390 -17.34 8.23 22.67
CA MET A 390 -16.48 9.29 23.18
C MET A 390 -16.83 10.68 22.65
N ARG A 391 -17.57 10.77 21.52
CA ARG A 391 -17.84 12.03 20.86
C ARG A 391 -19.31 12.13 20.45
N GLU A 392 -19.88 13.32 20.64
CA GLU A 392 -21.28 13.61 20.35
C GLU A 392 -21.54 13.78 18.85
N LYS A 393 -22.81 13.67 18.42
CA LYS A 393 -23.29 13.89 17.04
C LYS A 393 -22.85 15.21 16.42
N SER A 394 -22.47 16.16 17.22
CA SER A 394 -22.25 17.56 16.85
C SER A 394 -20.84 17.86 16.33
N ASP A 395 -19.92 16.90 16.23
CA ASP A 395 -18.51 17.18 15.88
C ASP A 395 -18.36 17.92 14.55
N LEU A 396 -19.09 17.49 13.51
CA LEU A 396 -19.04 18.17 12.22
C LEU A 396 -19.69 19.55 12.27
N GLU A 397 -20.82 19.69 13.00
CA GLU A 397 -21.47 21.00 13.20
C GLU A 397 -20.61 21.91 14.07
N GLU A 398 -19.95 21.38 15.10
CA GLU A 398 -18.99 22.14 15.89
C GLU A 398 -17.81 22.61 15.05
N MET A 399 -17.28 21.76 14.19
CA MET A 399 -16.24 22.14 13.23
C MET A 399 -16.73 23.26 12.31
N LYS A 400 -17.90 23.10 11.69
CA LYS A 400 -18.50 24.12 10.84
C LYS A 400 -18.68 25.45 11.59
N LYS A 401 -19.26 25.43 12.80
CA LYS A 401 -19.40 26.61 13.66
C LYS A 401 -18.05 27.24 14.00
N SER A 402 -17.04 26.45 14.31
CA SER A 402 -15.68 26.91 14.60
C SER A 402 -15.07 27.66 13.40
N LEU A 403 -15.33 27.18 12.19
CA LEU A 403 -14.86 27.82 10.95
C LEU A 403 -15.69 29.03 10.57
N GLU A 404 -17.03 29.01 10.81
CA GLU A 404 -17.95 30.12 10.57
C GLU A 404 -17.71 31.30 11.50
N ASN A 405 -17.50 31.01 12.77
CA ASN A 405 -17.37 32.05 13.80
C ASN A 405 -15.95 32.65 13.86
N ASN A 406 -15.00 32.15 13.08
CA ASN A 406 -13.68 32.74 12.97
C ASN A 406 -13.71 33.86 11.90
N PRO A 407 -13.71 35.16 12.28
CA PRO A 407 -13.78 36.27 11.33
C PRO A 407 -12.59 36.30 10.37
N LYS A 408 -11.49 35.56 10.69
CA LYS A 408 -10.27 35.48 9.90
C LYS A 408 -10.23 34.27 8.98
N CYS A 409 -11.22 33.38 9.05
CA CYS A 409 -11.38 32.23 8.15
C CYS A 409 -12.77 32.22 7.50
N PRO A 410 -13.10 33.22 6.66
CA PRO A 410 -14.48 33.54 6.24
C PRO A 410 -15.12 32.50 5.31
N ARG A 411 -14.36 31.54 4.76
CA ARG A 411 -14.85 30.60 3.74
C ARG A 411 -14.78 29.13 4.15
N ARG A 412 -14.61 28.78 5.42
CA ARG A 412 -14.50 27.39 5.89
C ARG A 412 -13.43 26.55 5.16
N ARG A 413 -12.35 27.21 4.70
CA ARG A 413 -11.27 26.59 3.92
C ARG A 413 -9.93 26.83 4.57
N PHE A 414 -8.97 25.96 4.22
CA PHE A 414 -7.64 25.88 4.84
C PHE A 414 -6.56 26.43 3.92
N ASP A 415 -5.50 26.96 4.50
CA ASP A 415 -4.30 27.35 3.75
C ASP A 415 -3.55 26.10 3.28
N PHE A 416 -3.58 25.02 4.10
CA PHE A 416 -2.91 23.76 3.81
C PHE A 416 -3.81 22.56 4.08
N VAL A 417 -3.73 21.57 3.21
CA VAL A 417 -4.28 20.23 3.39
C VAL A 417 -3.13 19.23 3.27
N ILE A 418 -2.94 18.41 4.28
CA ILE A 418 -1.85 17.45 4.31
C ILE A 418 -2.37 16.11 4.79
N GLY A 419 -1.76 14.99 4.38
CA GLY A 419 -2.16 13.70 4.91
C GLY A 419 -1.65 12.51 4.11
N ASN A 420 -1.98 11.34 4.63
CA ASN A 420 -1.79 10.04 4.02
C ASN A 420 -3.16 9.36 3.87
N PRO A 421 -3.90 9.63 2.79
CA PRO A 421 -5.25 9.09 2.60
C PRO A 421 -5.24 7.56 2.47
N PRO A 422 -6.35 6.86 2.80
CA PRO A 422 -6.39 5.40 2.81
C PRO A 422 -6.25 4.78 1.40
N TYR A 423 -5.39 3.73 1.29
CA TYR A 423 -5.07 3.03 0.02
C TYR A 423 -5.97 1.81 -0.20
N VAL A 424 -7.28 2.02 -0.29
CA VAL A 424 -8.26 0.93 -0.45
C VAL A 424 -8.76 0.91 -1.88
N SER A 425 -8.79 -0.29 -2.49
CA SER A 425 -9.35 -0.43 -3.84
C SER A 425 -10.87 -0.24 -3.84
N TYR A 426 -11.45 0.18 -4.96
CA TYR A 426 -12.90 0.37 -5.09
C TYR A 426 -13.69 -0.90 -4.74
N ASN A 427 -13.22 -2.06 -5.17
CA ASN A 427 -13.88 -3.34 -4.86
C ASN A 427 -13.84 -3.66 -3.37
N GLU A 428 -12.75 -3.33 -2.70
CA GLU A 428 -12.62 -3.53 -1.26
C GLU A 428 -13.48 -2.52 -0.49
N CYS A 429 -13.52 -1.25 -0.92
CA CYS A 429 -14.45 -0.25 -0.39
C CYS A 429 -15.92 -0.72 -0.49
N SER A 430 -16.29 -1.35 -1.61
CA SER A 430 -17.62 -1.91 -1.79
C SER A 430 -17.90 -3.06 -0.81
N ARG A 431 -16.94 -3.94 -0.57
CA ARG A 431 -17.06 -5.04 0.42
C ARG A 431 -17.17 -4.53 1.84
N GLN A 432 -16.40 -3.50 2.16
CA GLN A 432 -16.38 -2.86 3.49
C GLN A 432 -17.52 -1.86 3.70
N ARG A 433 -18.38 -1.67 2.71
CA ARG A 433 -19.50 -0.72 2.72
C ARG A 433 -19.05 0.72 3.07
N VAL A 434 -17.95 1.17 2.44
CA VAL A 434 -17.50 2.56 2.58
C VAL A 434 -18.59 3.48 2.05
N TYR A 435 -19.04 4.42 2.86
CA TYR A 435 -20.31 5.13 2.66
C TYR A 435 -20.37 5.92 1.35
N ILE A 436 -19.31 6.63 0.94
CA ILE A 436 -19.29 7.32 -0.37
C ILE A 436 -19.47 6.34 -1.53
N VAL A 437 -18.90 5.13 -1.44
CA VAL A 437 -19.03 4.10 -2.49
C VAL A 437 -20.44 3.52 -2.51
N GLU A 438 -21.08 3.34 -1.36
CA GLU A 438 -22.49 2.94 -1.29
C GLU A 438 -23.42 3.98 -1.91
N LEU A 439 -23.19 5.28 -1.66
CA LEU A 439 -23.95 6.35 -2.29
C LEU A 439 -23.84 6.34 -3.81
N ILE A 440 -22.64 6.07 -4.35
CA ILE A 440 -22.41 5.94 -5.79
C ILE A 440 -23.13 4.71 -6.36
N GLN A 441 -23.07 3.58 -5.69
CA GLN A 441 -23.75 2.34 -6.10
C GLN A 441 -25.28 2.50 -6.08
N GLN A 442 -25.82 3.21 -5.09
CA GLN A 442 -27.24 3.55 -4.97
C GLN A 442 -27.67 4.70 -5.89
N LYS A 443 -26.78 5.25 -6.71
CA LYS A 443 -27.01 6.41 -7.57
C LYS A 443 -27.44 7.68 -6.82
N LYS A 444 -27.11 7.79 -5.53
CA LYS A 444 -27.34 8.99 -4.71
C LYS A 444 -26.22 10.02 -4.88
N ALA A 445 -25.06 9.59 -5.31
CA ALA A 445 -23.93 10.41 -5.74
C ALA A 445 -23.38 9.88 -7.06
N MET A 446 -22.80 10.76 -7.88
CA MET A 446 -22.17 10.39 -9.13
C MET A 446 -20.68 10.75 -9.11
N MET A 447 -19.86 10.04 -9.89
CA MET A 447 -18.45 10.40 -10.05
C MET A 447 -18.27 11.80 -10.65
N SER A 448 -19.21 12.26 -11.47
CA SER A 448 -19.23 13.64 -11.98
C SER A 448 -19.37 14.68 -10.87
N ASP A 449 -20.06 14.36 -9.79
CA ASP A 449 -20.25 15.28 -8.67
C ASP A 449 -18.94 15.44 -7.88
N ILE A 450 -18.16 14.37 -7.74
CA ILE A 450 -16.88 14.36 -7.04
C ILE A 450 -15.83 15.17 -7.80
N TYR A 451 -15.79 15.01 -9.12
CA TYR A 451 -14.82 15.71 -9.96
C TYR A 451 -15.36 17.00 -10.61
N GLY A 452 -16.63 17.32 -10.39
CA GLY A 452 -17.27 18.54 -10.90
C GLY A 452 -17.23 18.69 -12.42
N MET A 453 -17.16 17.59 -13.18
CA MET A 453 -17.06 17.65 -14.63
C MET A 453 -17.80 16.49 -15.30
N ASN A 454 -18.20 16.72 -16.54
CA ASN A 454 -18.70 15.65 -17.39
C ASN A 454 -17.57 14.67 -17.76
N LEU A 455 -17.64 13.44 -17.28
CA LEU A 455 -16.60 12.41 -17.47
C LEU A 455 -16.38 12.08 -18.96
N ASN A 456 -17.37 12.32 -19.82
CA ASN A 456 -17.26 12.11 -21.27
C ASN A 456 -16.38 13.14 -21.96
N THR A 457 -16.07 14.26 -21.31
CA THR A 457 -15.17 15.30 -21.85
C THR A 457 -13.70 15.00 -21.60
N VAL A 458 -13.39 13.99 -20.79
CA VAL A 458 -12.01 13.58 -20.52
C VAL A 458 -11.41 12.93 -21.76
N PRO A 459 -10.31 13.45 -22.32
CA PRO A 459 -9.72 12.94 -23.56
C PRO A 459 -9.31 11.46 -23.46
N GLY A 460 -9.57 10.71 -24.54
CA GLY A 460 -9.18 9.29 -24.63
C GLY A 460 -9.99 8.32 -23.76
N ARG A 461 -11.01 8.78 -23.06
CA ARG A 461 -11.84 7.94 -22.21
C ARG A 461 -12.89 7.16 -23.00
N ILE A 462 -13.12 5.89 -22.60
CA ILE A 462 -14.21 5.06 -23.17
C ILE A 462 -15.53 5.47 -22.50
N LYS A 463 -16.46 6.02 -23.28
CA LYS A 463 -17.72 6.61 -22.80
C LYS A 463 -18.63 5.66 -21.99
N ALA A 464 -18.57 4.37 -22.25
CA ALA A 464 -19.46 3.37 -21.64
C ALA A 464 -19.05 2.92 -20.21
N TYR A 465 -17.92 3.36 -19.68
CA TYR A 465 -17.35 2.84 -18.46
C TYR A 465 -17.21 3.91 -17.38
N ALA A 466 -17.85 3.70 -16.22
CA ALA A 466 -17.61 4.53 -15.03
C ALA A 466 -16.32 4.11 -14.32
N PRO A 467 -15.44 5.05 -13.94
CA PRO A 467 -14.20 4.71 -13.25
C PRO A 467 -14.48 4.10 -11.87
N LYS A 468 -13.61 3.17 -11.46
CA LYS A 468 -13.61 2.56 -10.13
C LYS A 468 -12.28 2.87 -9.43
N PRO A 469 -12.02 4.13 -9.08
CA PRO A 469 -10.75 4.54 -8.52
C PRO A 469 -10.57 4.04 -7.09
N ASN A 470 -9.31 3.97 -6.65
CA ASN A 470 -9.00 3.73 -5.25
C ASN A 470 -9.47 4.90 -4.38
N LEU A 471 -9.73 4.63 -3.10
CA LEU A 471 -10.31 5.60 -2.15
C LEU A 471 -9.51 6.90 -2.06
N TYR A 472 -8.19 6.86 -2.13
CA TYR A 472 -7.36 8.07 -2.08
C TYR A 472 -7.67 9.10 -3.19
N ALA A 473 -8.23 8.66 -4.33
CA ALA A 473 -8.63 9.59 -5.39
C ALA A 473 -9.81 10.48 -4.99
N PHE A 474 -10.73 9.95 -4.17
CA PHE A 474 -11.79 10.75 -3.57
C PHE A 474 -11.24 11.76 -2.55
N PHE A 475 -10.24 11.35 -1.77
CA PHE A 475 -9.56 12.25 -0.82
C PHE A 475 -8.76 13.35 -1.51
N ILE A 476 -8.24 13.12 -2.72
CA ILE A 476 -7.63 14.20 -3.52
C ILE A 476 -8.68 15.26 -3.84
N ALA A 477 -9.87 14.87 -4.31
CA ALA A 477 -10.95 15.80 -4.61
C ALA A 477 -11.41 16.57 -3.36
N LEU A 478 -11.59 15.86 -2.24
CA LEU A 478 -11.91 16.48 -0.95
C LEU A 478 -10.83 17.47 -0.50
N GLY A 479 -9.57 17.06 -0.50
CA GLY A 479 -8.47 17.91 -0.04
C GLY A 479 -8.36 19.20 -0.85
N LEU A 480 -8.55 19.13 -2.17
CA LEU A 480 -8.56 20.31 -3.04
C LEU A 480 -9.78 21.21 -2.78
N ALA A 481 -10.93 20.63 -2.44
CA ALA A 481 -12.14 21.37 -2.10
C ALA A 481 -12.01 22.10 -0.76
N LEU A 482 -11.29 21.53 0.21
CA LEU A 482 -11.06 22.15 1.52
C LEU A 482 -10.04 23.32 1.49
N LEU A 483 -9.32 23.52 0.40
CA LEU A 483 -8.33 24.59 0.29
C LEU A 483 -8.95 25.97 0.04
N LYS A 484 -8.33 27.00 0.60
CA LYS A 484 -8.48 28.38 0.17
C LYS A 484 -7.88 28.58 -1.23
N ASP A 485 -8.24 29.67 -1.91
CA ASP A 485 -7.56 30.05 -3.14
C ASP A 485 -6.06 30.25 -2.88
N ASN A 486 -5.22 29.69 -3.73
CA ASN A 486 -3.77 29.58 -3.56
C ASN A 486 -3.30 28.71 -2.38
N GLY A 487 -4.20 28.08 -1.65
CA GLY A 487 -3.85 27.07 -0.65
C GLY A 487 -3.20 25.84 -1.28
N LYS A 488 -2.47 25.06 -0.48
CA LYS A 488 -1.67 23.95 -0.96
C LYS A 488 -2.06 22.62 -0.34
N LEU A 489 -2.13 21.60 -1.19
CA LEU A 489 -2.32 20.21 -0.80
C LEU A 489 -1.01 19.46 -0.92
N CYS A 490 -0.66 18.67 0.10
CA CYS A 490 0.46 17.73 0.06
C CYS A 490 0.01 16.37 0.58
N TYR A 491 -0.05 15.39 -0.32
CA TYR A 491 -0.39 14.02 0.03
C TYR A 491 0.74 13.06 -0.34
N ILE A 492 0.88 12.01 0.48
CA ILE A 492 1.62 10.82 0.10
C ILE A 492 0.62 9.77 -0.34
N ILE A 493 0.78 9.28 -1.58
CA ILE A 493 -0.16 8.34 -2.23
C ILE A 493 0.58 7.27 -3.03
N PRO A 494 -0.09 6.17 -3.39
CA PRO A 494 0.50 5.15 -4.24
C PRO A 494 0.88 5.69 -5.62
N GLN A 495 2.00 5.22 -6.16
CA GLN A 495 2.42 5.54 -7.52
C GLN A 495 1.45 5.03 -8.61
N THR A 496 0.44 4.24 -8.25
CA THR A 496 -0.66 3.87 -9.14
C THR A 496 -1.38 5.08 -9.74
N ILE A 497 -1.35 6.24 -9.08
CA ILE A 497 -1.86 7.50 -9.65
C ILE A 497 -1.21 7.82 -11.00
N LEU A 498 0.02 7.39 -11.24
CA LEU A 498 0.73 7.69 -12.47
C LEU A 498 0.23 6.88 -13.69
N SER A 499 -0.31 5.68 -13.47
CA SER A 499 -0.58 4.76 -14.60
C SER A 499 -1.90 4.00 -14.55
N ALA A 500 -2.55 3.85 -13.40
CA ALA A 500 -3.79 3.08 -13.31
C ALA A 500 -4.91 3.70 -14.15
N ASN A 501 -5.63 2.84 -14.88
CA ASN A 501 -6.66 3.27 -15.84
C ASN A 501 -7.81 4.02 -15.18
N ASP A 502 -8.28 3.54 -14.01
CA ASP A 502 -9.41 4.15 -13.30
C ASP A 502 -9.07 5.50 -12.65
N LEU A 503 -7.81 5.93 -12.75
CA LEU A 503 -7.32 7.21 -12.22
C LEU A 503 -7.07 8.27 -13.31
N ASP A 504 -7.44 7.99 -14.56
CA ASP A 504 -7.33 8.93 -15.69
C ASP A 504 -8.12 10.23 -15.43
N VAL A 505 -9.32 10.10 -14.85
CA VAL A 505 -10.16 11.25 -14.48
C VAL A 505 -9.50 12.10 -13.40
N ALA A 506 -8.94 11.46 -12.36
CA ALA A 506 -8.25 12.17 -11.29
C ALA A 506 -7.00 12.90 -11.81
N ARG A 507 -6.23 12.28 -12.71
CA ARG A 507 -5.09 12.92 -13.38
C ARG A 507 -5.51 14.12 -14.23
N TYR A 508 -6.56 13.98 -15.00
CA TYR A 508 -7.08 15.09 -15.81
C TYR A 508 -7.59 16.24 -14.94
N HIS A 509 -8.33 15.91 -13.89
CA HIS A 509 -8.82 16.88 -12.92
C HIS A 509 -7.68 17.72 -12.30
N LEU A 510 -6.64 17.01 -11.82
CA LEU A 510 -5.43 17.65 -11.28
C LEU A 510 -4.73 18.53 -12.32
N ALA A 511 -4.46 17.99 -13.50
CA ALA A 511 -3.64 18.67 -14.50
C ALA A 511 -4.33 19.87 -15.15
N LYS A 512 -5.67 19.84 -15.25
CA LYS A 512 -6.45 20.90 -15.92
C LYS A 512 -6.85 22.05 -14.99
N PHE A 513 -7.28 21.75 -13.76
CA PHE A 513 -7.90 22.73 -12.90
C PHE A 513 -6.99 23.24 -11.78
N TYR A 514 -5.88 22.55 -11.48
CA TYR A 514 -5.01 22.88 -10.37
C TYR A 514 -3.54 22.97 -10.80
N THR A 515 -2.77 23.80 -10.12
CA THR A 515 -1.34 23.93 -10.37
C THR A 515 -0.57 22.87 -9.60
N ILE A 516 0.00 21.90 -10.30
CA ILE A 516 0.87 20.87 -9.72
C ILE A 516 2.27 21.49 -9.56
N GLU A 517 2.71 21.72 -8.33
CA GLU A 517 4.02 22.32 -8.07
C GLU A 517 5.14 21.28 -8.13
N LYS A 518 4.96 20.12 -7.44
CA LYS A 518 5.99 19.07 -7.32
C LYS A 518 5.38 17.67 -7.37
N ILE A 519 6.13 16.73 -7.94
CA ILE A 519 5.91 15.28 -7.81
C ILE A 519 7.23 14.64 -7.41
N ILE A 520 7.26 13.99 -6.24
CA ILE A 520 8.44 13.34 -5.68
C ILE A 520 8.17 11.84 -5.64
N THR A 521 8.95 11.06 -6.39
CA THR A 521 8.83 9.61 -6.48
C THR A 521 10.03 8.92 -5.85
N PHE A 522 9.78 7.78 -5.20
CA PHE A 522 10.76 7.01 -4.48
C PHE A 522 10.93 5.63 -5.11
N SER A 523 12.16 5.16 -5.26
CA SER A 523 12.46 3.82 -5.78
C SER A 523 12.41 2.71 -4.72
N GLY A 524 12.14 3.05 -3.48
CA GLY A 524 12.05 2.14 -2.35
C GLY A 524 10.66 2.07 -1.71
N ASN A 525 10.49 1.16 -0.76
CA ASN A 525 9.30 1.09 0.08
C ASN A 525 9.40 2.15 1.19
N MET A 526 8.56 3.16 1.12
CA MET A 526 8.49 4.24 2.13
C MET A 526 7.74 3.81 3.40
N PHE A 527 6.98 2.74 3.34
CA PHE A 527 6.26 2.20 4.48
C PHE A 527 6.84 0.84 4.83
N ILE A 528 7.58 0.81 5.93
CA ILE A 528 7.97 -0.42 6.59
C ILE A 528 6.96 -0.63 7.72
N GLU A 529 6.32 -1.79 7.79
CA GLU A 529 5.47 -2.09 8.94
C GLU A 529 6.29 -1.95 10.22
N ARG A 530 5.86 -1.11 11.14
CA ARG A 530 6.45 -0.93 12.47
C ARG A 530 5.65 -1.75 13.48
N GLY A 531 6.29 -2.48 14.36
CA GLY A 531 5.70 -3.33 15.41
C GLY A 531 6.37 -4.72 15.49
N LEU A 532 5.97 -5.52 16.48
CA LEU A 532 6.64 -6.77 16.89
C LEU A 532 6.67 -7.92 15.88
N LYS A 533 5.96 -7.85 14.76
CA LYS A 533 5.93 -8.90 13.71
C LYS A 533 6.43 -8.40 12.34
N GLN A 534 7.39 -7.49 12.35
CA GLN A 534 7.67 -6.66 11.19
C GLN A 534 8.86 -7.12 10.37
N ASN A 535 8.57 -7.95 9.38
CA ASN A 535 9.49 -8.15 8.25
C ASN A 535 8.77 -8.09 6.89
N LYS A 536 7.52 -7.58 6.83
CA LYS A 536 6.83 -7.40 5.56
C LYS A 536 6.76 -5.92 5.19
N THR A 537 7.52 -5.57 4.17
CA THR A 537 7.39 -4.26 3.51
C THR A 537 6.03 -4.16 2.83
N VAL A 538 5.39 -3.00 2.96
CA VAL A 538 4.18 -2.70 2.17
C VAL A 538 4.56 -2.69 0.70
N ALA A 539 3.94 -3.55 -0.09
CA ALA A 539 4.29 -3.78 -1.49
C ALA A 539 3.95 -2.61 -2.44
N THR A 540 3.59 -1.44 -1.90
CA THR A 540 3.12 -0.30 -2.71
C THR A 540 4.15 0.81 -2.70
N SER A 541 4.74 1.09 -3.85
CA SER A 541 5.58 2.29 -4.04
C SER A 541 4.74 3.55 -3.92
N SER A 542 5.22 4.51 -3.14
CA SER A 542 4.52 5.77 -2.88
C SER A 542 5.17 6.95 -3.59
N LEU A 543 4.42 8.02 -3.73
CA LEU A 543 4.92 9.34 -4.15
C LEU A 543 4.33 10.43 -3.27
N VAL A 544 5.04 11.54 -3.13
CA VAL A 544 4.55 12.77 -2.55
C VAL A 544 4.28 13.77 -3.67
N PHE A 545 3.12 14.42 -3.65
CA PHE A 545 2.84 15.49 -4.58
C PHE A 545 2.33 16.74 -3.86
N VAL A 546 2.70 17.90 -4.41
CA VAL A 546 2.28 19.20 -3.92
C VAL A 546 1.47 19.88 -5.01
N VAL A 547 0.24 20.26 -4.68
CA VAL A 547 -0.70 20.89 -5.61
C VAL A 547 -1.25 22.15 -4.98
N ARG A 548 -1.28 23.24 -5.75
CA ARG A 548 -1.86 24.51 -5.33
C ARG A 548 -3.24 24.69 -5.95
N ARG A 549 -4.20 25.17 -5.18
CA ARG A 549 -5.52 25.53 -5.66
C ARG A 549 -5.48 26.86 -6.44
N ALA A 550 -4.99 26.76 -7.65
CA ALA A 550 -4.99 27.84 -8.63
C ALA A 550 -4.97 27.22 -10.02
N THR A 551 -5.62 27.85 -10.99
CA THR A 551 -5.55 27.42 -12.39
C THR A 551 -4.10 27.51 -12.88
N PRO A 552 -3.56 26.48 -13.54
CA PRO A 552 -2.18 26.51 -14.01
C PRO A 552 -2.02 27.55 -15.14
N GLU A 553 -0.93 28.31 -15.08
CA GLU A 553 -0.51 29.17 -16.18
C GLU A 553 -0.06 28.29 -17.36
N SER A 554 -0.22 28.77 -18.59
CA SER A 554 0.13 28.03 -19.82
C SER A 554 1.61 27.61 -19.86
N ALA A 555 2.49 28.40 -19.27
CA ALA A 555 3.93 28.14 -19.21
C ALA A 555 4.38 27.38 -17.93
N HIS A 556 3.43 27.05 -17.03
CA HIS A 556 3.77 26.43 -15.76
C HIS A 556 4.53 25.11 -15.93
N GLN A 557 5.58 24.94 -15.14
CA GLN A 557 6.44 23.76 -15.13
C GLN A 557 6.37 23.06 -13.77
N VAL A 558 6.03 21.78 -13.82
CA VAL A 558 6.00 20.90 -12.64
C VAL A 558 7.41 20.42 -12.32
N GLU A 559 7.81 20.54 -11.08
CA GLU A 559 9.08 20.00 -10.58
C GLU A 559 8.95 18.51 -10.30
N ILE A 560 9.73 17.69 -10.99
CA ILE A 560 9.78 16.24 -10.79
C ILE A 560 11.08 15.89 -10.08
N ILE A 561 10.97 15.23 -8.94
CA ILE A 561 12.10 14.71 -8.17
C ILE A 561 11.95 13.20 -8.09
N HIS A 562 12.95 12.47 -8.56
CA HIS A 562 12.99 11.03 -8.49
C HIS A 562 14.20 10.56 -7.71
N TYR A 563 13.98 9.83 -6.61
CA TYR A 563 15.02 9.24 -5.78
C TYR A 563 15.36 7.83 -6.28
N ARG A 564 16.65 7.54 -6.50
CA ARG A 564 17.10 6.36 -7.27
C ARG A 564 17.57 5.16 -6.43
N ASP A 565 17.75 5.33 -5.12
CA ASP A 565 18.27 4.25 -4.28
C ASP A 565 17.14 3.56 -3.50
N SER A 566 17.05 2.22 -3.63
CA SER A 566 15.99 1.41 -3.03
C SER A 566 16.38 0.75 -1.71
N ASN A 567 17.66 0.84 -1.31
CA ASN A 567 18.21 0.06 -0.20
C ASN A 567 18.49 0.89 1.06
N GLU A 568 18.20 2.18 1.04
CA GLU A 568 18.42 3.06 2.18
C GLU A 568 17.18 3.13 3.08
N ASP A 569 17.41 3.37 4.38
CA ASP A 569 16.35 3.68 5.32
C ASP A 569 15.67 5.03 4.97
N ILE A 570 14.48 5.25 5.50
CA ILE A 570 13.65 6.42 5.18
C ILE A 570 14.37 7.73 5.53
N GLU A 571 14.94 7.85 6.72
CA GLU A 571 15.55 9.10 7.18
C GLU A 571 16.70 9.52 6.28
N LYS A 572 17.55 8.57 5.91
CA LYS A 572 18.68 8.80 5.01
C LYS A 572 18.23 9.12 3.58
N CYS A 573 17.16 8.47 3.11
CA CYS A 573 16.52 8.79 1.84
C CYS A 573 16.04 10.25 1.81
N LEU A 574 15.27 10.67 2.82
CA LEU A 574 14.73 12.03 2.90
C LEU A 574 15.84 13.07 3.07
N GLN A 575 16.86 12.78 3.86
CA GLN A 575 18.04 13.63 3.99
C GLN A 575 18.80 13.79 2.66
N ASN A 576 18.98 12.70 1.91
CA ASN A 576 19.60 12.76 0.59
C ASN A 576 18.78 13.59 -0.40
N ILE A 577 17.46 13.49 -0.38
CA ILE A 577 16.57 14.32 -1.22
C ILE A 577 16.74 15.80 -0.86
N SER A 578 16.74 16.14 0.43
CA SER A 578 16.89 17.51 0.90
C SER A 578 18.27 18.10 0.53
N LEU A 579 19.32 17.28 0.53
CA LEU A 579 20.67 17.64 0.12
C LEU A 579 20.90 17.59 -1.39
N GLY A 580 19.90 17.20 -2.19
CA GLY A 580 20.03 17.05 -3.64
C GLY A 580 20.90 15.86 -4.07
N ARG A 581 21.12 14.86 -3.20
CA ARG A 581 21.94 13.68 -3.47
C ARG A 581 21.09 12.52 -3.97
N LYS A 582 21.64 11.68 -4.86
CA LYS A 582 20.98 10.48 -5.41
C LYS A 582 19.62 10.74 -6.06
N ILE A 583 19.34 11.96 -6.46
CA ILE A 583 18.10 12.37 -7.12
C ILE A 583 18.29 12.66 -8.59
N SER A 584 17.23 12.46 -9.35
CA SER A 584 17.04 13.05 -10.66
C SER A 584 15.99 14.16 -10.54
N LYS A 585 16.41 15.39 -10.84
CA LYS A 585 15.53 16.57 -10.78
C LYS A 585 15.32 17.12 -12.18
N ARG A 586 14.06 17.35 -12.54
CA ARG A 586 13.71 17.96 -13.83
C ARG A 586 12.40 18.75 -13.73
N LYS A 587 12.18 19.60 -14.72
CA LYS A 587 10.94 20.35 -14.89
C LYS A 587 10.25 19.89 -16.17
N ILE A 588 8.94 19.68 -16.11
CA ILE A 588 8.11 19.35 -17.28
C ILE A 588 6.95 20.35 -17.36
N LYS A 589 6.49 20.66 -18.56
CA LYS A 589 5.30 21.51 -18.73
C LYS A 589 4.07 20.75 -18.19
N GLN A 590 3.25 21.42 -17.38
CA GLN A 590 2.01 20.79 -16.88
C GLN A 590 1.05 20.40 -18.00
N HIS A 591 1.10 21.12 -19.11
CA HIS A 591 0.35 20.78 -20.32
C HIS A 591 0.66 19.37 -20.83
N ASP A 592 1.91 18.89 -20.70
CA ASP A 592 2.29 17.54 -21.12
C ASP A 592 1.62 16.46 -20.25
N LEU A 593 1.38 16.75 -18.95
CA LEU A 593 0.59 15.88 -18.07
C LEU A 593 -0.87 15.85 -18.49
N MET A 594 -1.44 16.99 -18.90
CA MET A 594 -2.83 17.10 -19.35
C MET A 594 -3.06 16.31 -20.65
N ILE A 595 -2.13 16.34 -21.59
CA ILE A 595 -2.23 15.60 -22.85
C ILE A 595 -2.07 14.09 -22.63
N ASN A 596 -1.16 13.69 -21.71
CA ASN A 596 -0.81 12.30 -21.47
C ASN A 596 -1.56 11.70 -20.26
N ILE A 597 -2.83 12.01 -20.08
CA ILE A 597 -3.62 11.56 -18.92
C ILE A 597 -3.70 10.03 -18.78
N ALA A 598 -3.52 9.30 -19.86
CA ALA A 598 -3.52 7.83 -19.82
C ALA A 598 -2.37 7.28 -18.97
N ASN A 599 -1.22 7.95 -18.97
CA ASN A 599 -0.04 7.46 -18.26
C ASN A 599 0.97 8.58 -18.01
N TRP A 600 1.24 8.84 -16.72
CA TRP A 600 2.24 9.81 -16.27
C TRP A 600 3.60 9.18 -15.93
N ASN A 601 3.82 7.88 -16.14
CA ASN A 601 5.10 7.24 -15.83
C ASN A 601 6.29 7.83 -16.63
N PHE A 602 6.01 8.54 -17.74
CA PHE A 602 7.06 9.27 -18.49
C PHE A 602 7.81 10.29 -17.61
N ILE A 603 7.21 10.74 -16.51
CA ILE A 603 7.88 11.65 -15.56
C ILE A 603 9.11 11.04 -14.89
N LYS A 604 9.22 9.72 -14.82
CA LYS A 604 10.38 9.01 -14.24
C LYS A 604 11.50 8.77 -15.25
N GLN A 605 11.27 9.05 -16.52
CA GLN A 605 12.15 8.63 -17.61
C GLN A 605 13.22 9.67 -17.88
N ASP A 606 14.43 9.20 -18.23
CA ASP A 606 15.53 10.08 -18.61
C ASP A 606 15.25 10.80 -19.95
N LYS A 607 15.93 11.93 -20.17
CA LYS A 607 15.78 12.73 -21.40
C LYS A 607 15.97 11.90 -22.66
N GLY A 608 16.94 10.99 -22.66
CA GLY A 608 17.21 10.07 -23.77
C GLY A 608 16.03 9.16 -24.12
N TYR A 609 15.23 8.73 -23.10
CA TYR A 609 14.04 7.93 -23.35
C TYR A 609 12.90 8.75 -23.97
N SER A 610 12.78 10.02 -23.66
CA SER A 610 11.78 10.89 -24.30
C SER A 610 12.04 11.03 -25.81
N GLU A 611 13.31 11.19 -26.20
CA GLU A 611 13.68 11.18 -27.62
C GLU A 611 13.43 9.81 -28.30
N PHE A 612 13.72 8.73 -27.58
CA PHE A 612 13.44 7.37 -28.04
C PHE A 612 11.94 7.18 -28.35
N ILE A 613 11.05 7.58 -27.42
CA ILE A 613 9.60 7.48 -27.62
C ILE A 613 9.13 8.38 -28.76
N GLN A 614 9.67 9.59 -28.89
CA GLN A 614 9.28 10.47 -29.99
C GLN A 614 9.64 9.86 -31.35
N ASN A 615 10.85 9.29 -31.50
CA ASN A 615 11.26 8.58 -32.70
C ASN A 615 10.40 7.35 -32.97
N TYR A 616 10.13 6.55 -31.93
CA TYR A 616 9.23 5.40 -32.01
C TYR A 616 7.85 5.80 -32.54
N ILE A 617 7.24 6.88 -32.01
CA ILE A 617 5.93 7.37 -32.47
C ILE A 617 5.99 7.86 -33.92
N ASN A 618 7.02 8.61 -34.28
CA ASN A 618 7.14 9.16 -35.64
C ASN A 618 7.25 8.09 -36.71
N ASN A 619 7.91 6.97 -36.41
CA ASN A 619 8.18 5.89 -37.36
C ASN A 619 7.12 4.78 -37.36
N THR A 620 6.05 4.94 -36.54
CA THR A 620 5.04 3.89 -36.36
C THR A 620 3.63 4.42 -36.56
N ILE A 621 2.67 3.50 -36.66
CA ILE A 621 1.23 3.75 -36.62
C ILE A 621 0.67 3.04 -35.37
N ASP A 622 -0.38 3.58 -34.79
CA ASP A 622 -1.10 2.91 -33.69
C ASP A 622 -1.84 1.67 -34.20
N ILE A 623 -2.18 0.78 -33.27
CA ILE A 623 -2.82 -0.49 -33.61
C ILE A 623 -4.21 -0.31 -34.23
N SER A 624 -4.95 0.76 -33.91
CA SER A 624 -6.25 1.02 -34.51
C SER A 624 -6.11 1.43 -35.98
N THR A 625 -5.14 2.27 -36.31
CA THR A 625 -4.77 2.64 -37.67
C THR A 625 -4.26 1.43 -38.47
N PHE A 626 -3.47 0.55 -37.84
CA PHE A 626 -3.04 -0.69 -38.50
C PHE A 626 -4.24 -1.59 -38.82
N ARG A 627 -5.12 -1.83 -37.85
CA ARG A 627 -6.33 -2.64 -38.00
C ARG A 627 -7.29 -2.11 -39.10
N SER A 628 -7.43 -0.79 -39.21
CA SER A 628 -8.30 -0.20 -40.25
C SER A 628 -7.85 -0.48 -41.68
N LYS A 629 -6.58 -0.88 -41.86
CA LYS A 629 -6.01 -1.29 -43.16
C LYS A 629 -6.18 -2.77 -43.44
N LEU A 630 -6.58 -3.57 -42.47
CA LEU A 630 -6.78 -5.01 -42.62
C LEU A 630 -8.20 -5.31 -43.11
N SER A 631 -8.35 -6.44 -43.81
CA SER A 631 -9.69 -6.96 -44.13
C SER A 631 -10.40 -7.42 -42.85
N ARG A 632 -11.73 -7.48 -42.83
CA ARG A 632 -12.49 -8.00 -41.69
C ARG A 632 -12.08 -9.41 -41.27
N LYS A 633 -11.60 -10.23 -42.21
CA LYS A 633 -11.16 -11.59 -41.96
C LYS A 633 -9.78 -11.64 -41.27
N ASP A 634 -8.96 -10.63 -41.50
CA ASP A 634 -7.58 -10.56 -41.04
C ASP A 634 -7.41 -9.65 -39.81
N ASP A 635 -8.49 -9.05 -39.32
CA ASP A 635 -8.49 -8.11 -38.20
C ASP A 635 -8.08 -8.79 -36.90
N PHE A 636 -7.61 -7.97 -35.97
CA PHE A 636 -7.19 -8.40 -34.64
C PHE A 636 -8.31 -8.25 -33.61
N TYR A 637 -8.56 -9.32 -32.87
CA TYR A 637 -9.51 -9.35 -31.79
C TYR A 637 -8.82 -9.56 -30.46
N PHE A 638 -9.19 -8.82 -29.43
CA PHE A 638 -8.54 -8.81 -28.12
C PHE A 638 -9.55 -9.14 -27.03
N ASP A 639 -9.30 -10.19 -26.24
CA ASP A 639 -10.18 -10.58 -25.14
C ASP A 639 -9.47 -11.41 -24.07
N GLY A 640 -10.20 -11.74 -22.97
CA GLY A 640 -9.73 -12.50 -21.82
C GLY A 640 -10.27 -13.92 -21.70
N GLY A 641 -11.00 -14.44 -22.73
CA GLY A 641 -11.52 -15.81 -22.71
C GLY A 641 -12.97 -15.97 -22.23
N ALA A 642 -13.42 -17.21 -22.14
CA ALA A 642 -14.78 -17.60 -21.77
C ALA A 642 -14.92 -17.96 -20.28
N ILE A 643 -16.12 -17.79 -19.75
CA ILE A 643 -16.52 -18.38 -18.47
C ILE A 643 -17.10 -19.77 -18.79
N ILE A 644 -16.54 -20.78 -18.13
CA ILE A 644 -16.93 -22.19 -18.30
C ILE A 644 -17.42 -22.77 -16.97
N ASN A 645 -18.23 -23.82 -17.05
CA ASN A 645 -18.60 -24.59 -15.87
C ASN A 645 -17.53 -25.67 -15.62
N SER A 646 -16.82 -25.58 -14.52
CA SER A 646 -15.74 -26.52 -14.17
C SER A 646 -16.20 -27.98 -14.04
N LYS A 647 -17.48 -28.21 -13.77
CA LYS A 647 -18.06 -29.57 -13.71
C LYS A 647 -18.12 -30.26 -15.08
N ASN A 648 -18.04 -29.52 -16.17
CA ASN A 648 -18.09 -30.06 -17.52
C ASN A 648 -16.71 -30.37 -18.09
N ILE A 649 -15.63 -30.10 -17.35
CA ILE A 649 -14.25 -30.42 -17.78
C ILE A 649 -14.09 -31.93 -17.84
N THR A 650 -13.52 -32.44 -18.92
CA THR A 650 -13.31 -33.86 -19.19
C THR A 650 -11.91 -34.13 -19.73
N SER A 651 -11.47 -35.38 -19.65
CA SER A 651 -10.25 -35.87 -20.30
C SER A 651 -10.51 -36.40 -21.72
N VAL A 652 -11.75 -36.30 -22.22
CA VAL A 652 -12.15 -36.79 -23.56
C VAL A 652 -11.95 -35.71 -24.59
N GLU A 653 -11.03 -35.95 -25.52
CA GLU A 653 -10.69 -35.01 -26.61
C GLU A 653 -11.78 -34.94 -27.70
N LYS A 654 -12.43 -36.08 -28.00
CA LYS A 654 -13.39 -36.16 -29.07
C LYS A 654 -14.57 -35.19 -28.85
N ASP A 655 -14.92 -34.40 -29.87
CA ASP A 655 -15.99 -33.37 -29.84
C ASP A 655 -15.86 -32.35 -28.71
N SER A 656 -14.63 -32.03 -28.34
CA SER A 656 -14.31 -31.09 -27.25
C SER A 656 -13.30 -30.04 -27.74
N PHE A 657 -13.25 -28.91 -27.02
CA PHE A 657 -12.17 -27.92 -27.14
C PHE A 657 -11.08 -28.23 -26.14
N GLU A 658 -9.82 -28.19 -26.54
CA GLU A 658 -8.69 -28.21 -25.61
C GLU A 658 -8.76 -26.97 -24.70
N ILE A 659 -8.72 -27.14 -23.39
CA ILE A 659 -8.68 -26.04 -22.44
C ILE A 659 -7.24 -25.59 -22.25
N PHE A 660 -7.00 -24.28 -22.29
CA PHE A 660 -5.70 -23.74 -21.93
C PHE A 660 -5.44 -23.94 -20.42
N ASP A 661 -4.47 -24.78 -20.09
CA ASP A 661 -4.06 -25.00 -18.71
C ASP A 661 -3.03 -23.95 -18.26
N TYR A 662 -3.51 -22.94 -17.56
CA TYR A 662 -2.70 -21.80 -17.10
C TYR A 662 -1.57 -22.21 -16.14
N GLU A 663 -1.82 -23.20 -15.27
CA GLU A 663 -0.88 -23.60 -14.21
C GLU A 663 0.21 -24.54 -14.73
N LYS A 664 -0.13 -25.46 -15.63
CA LYS A 664 0.80 -26.42 -16.22
C LYS A 664 1.53 -25.89 -17.45
N ASN A 665 1.11 -24.75 -18.01
CA ASN A 665 1.73 -24.15 -19.19
C ASN A 665 3.17 -23.71 -18.88
N ASP A 666 4.11 -24.02 -19.78
CA ASP A 666 5.49 -23.54 -19.66
C ASP A 666 5.63 -22.13 -20.26
N TRP A 667 5.60 -21.14 -19.38
CA TRP A 667 5.69 -19.73 -19.77
C TRP A 667 7.09 -19.28 -20.24
N ASN A 668 8.09 -20.15 -20.22
CA ASN A 668 9.43 -19.87 -20.76
C ASN A 668 9.54 -20.19 -22.28
N ARG A 669 8.48 -20.76 -22.87
CA ARG A 669 8.41 -21.09 -24.29
C ARG A 669 7.69 -19.98 -25.07
N TYR A 670 7.91 -19.99 -26.40
CA TYR A 670 7.17 -19.16 -27.35
C TYR A 670 5.90 -19.83 -27.90
N THR A 671 5.76 -21.15 -27.69
CA THR A 671 4.54 -21.92 -28.01
C THR A 671 3.81 -22.32 -26.73
N VAL A 672 2.52 -22.61 -26.88
CA VAL A 672 1.64 -23.02 -25.80
C VAL A 672 1.80 -24.53 -25.56
N SER A 673 1.99 -24.93 -24.29
CA SER A 673 2.06 -26.34 -23.89
C SER A 673 0.74 -27.06 -24.20
N GLN A 674 0.82 -28.37 -24.53
CA GLN A 674 -0.37 -29.19 -24.72
C GLN A 674 -1.09 -29.39 -23.38
N SER A 675 -2.42 -29.29 -23.42
CA SER A 675 -3.28 -29.62 -22.29
C SER A 675 -3.99 -30.95 -22.52
N TYR A 676 -4.31 -31.63 -21.44
CA TYR A 676 -5.07 -32.87 -21.45
C TYR A 676 -6.46 -32.68 -20.81
N GLU A 677 -6.89 -31.43 -20.67
CA GLU A 677 -8.20 -31.05 -20.18
C GLU A 677 -9.01 -30.50 -21.35
N TYR A 678 -10.24 -30.93 -21.47
CA TYR A 678 -11.11 -30.63 -22.60
C TYR A 678 -12.47 -30.15 -22.13
N TYR A 679 -13.14 -29.35 -22.96
CA TYR A 679 -14.49 -28.84 -22.71
C TYR A 679 -15.41 -29.24 -23.87
N PRO A 680 -16.50 -29.98 -23.63
CA PRO A 680 -17.37 -30.48 -24.71
C PRO A 680 -17.97 -29.31 -25.52
N LYS A 681 -17.96 -29.46 -26.86
CA LYS A 681 -18.47 -28.44 -27.80
C LYS A 681 -19.96 -28.12 -27.65
N ASN A 682 -20.73 -29.05 -27.11
CA ASN A 682 -22.15 -28.88 -26.82
C ASN A 682 -22.44 -28.18 -25.48
N SER A 683 -21.43 -27.89 -24.69
CA SER A 683 -21.59 -27.18 -23.41
C SER A 683 -21.68 -25.66 -23.60
N GLU A 684 -22.40 -25.00 -22.71
CA GLU A 684 -22.58 -23.54 -22.76
C GLU A 684 -21.27 -22.78 -22.53
N LEU A 685 -20.98 -21.82 -23.40
CA LEU A 685 -19.85 -20.89 -23.31
C LEU A 685 -20.39 -19.47 -23.13
N ASN A 686 -19.97 -18.81 -22.07
CA ASN A 686 -20.29 -17.41 -21.80
C ASN A 686 -19.04 -16.54 -21.98
N PHE A 687 -19.13 -15.56 -22.87
CA PHE A 687 -18.03 -14.62 -23.13
C PHE A 687 -18.33 -13.27 -22.47
N PRO A 688 -17.62 -12.89 -21.40
CA PRO A 688 -17.79 -11.58 -20.74
C PRO A 688 -17.58 -10.40 -21.72
N GLY A 689 -16.73 -10.58 -22.72
CA GLY A 689 -16.51 -9.62 -23.82
C GLY A 689 -17.64 -9.57 -24.87
N GLY A 690 -18.73 -10.33 -24.69
CA GLY A 690 -19.84 -10.39 -25.64
C GLY A 690 -19.41 -10.85 -27.03
N SER A 691 -19.88 -10.14 -28.08
CA SER A 691 -19.55 -10.46 -29.48
C SER A 691 -18.05 -10.40 -29.79
N GLN A 692 -17.30 -9.52 -29.10
CA GLN A 692 -15.86 -9.42 -29.26
C GLN A 692 -15.17 -10.67 -28.72
N GLY A 693 -15.56 -11.17 -27.54
CA GLY A 693 -15.02 -12.40 -26.96
C GLY A 693 -15.28 -13.61 -27.87
N LEU A 694 -16.50 -13.74 -28.36
CA LEU A 694 -16.85 -14.80 -29.29
C LEU A 694 -16.02 -14.71 -30.60
N ASN A 695 -15.83 -13.51 -31.13
CA ASN A 695 -15.03 -13.31 -32.33
C ASN A 695 -13.55 -13.66 -32.09
N THR A 696 -13.00 -13.29 -30.92
CA THR A 696 -11.64 -13.65 -30.53
C THR A 696 -11.46 -15.18 -30.46
N PHE A 697 -12.44 -15.88 -29.88
CA PHE A 697 -12.42 -17.33 -29.79
C PHE A 697 -12.43 -18.01 -31.14
N LYS A 698 -13.24 -17.53 -32.09
CA LYS A 698 -13.42 -18.11 -33.45
C LYS A 698 -12.20 -17.96 -34.35
N GLN A 699 -11.24 -17.06 -34.03
CA GLN A 699 -10.06 -16.88 -34.86
C GLN A 699 -9.09 -18.07 -34.72
N LYS A 700 -8.47 -18.46 -35.84
CA LYS A 700 -7.60 -19.64 -35.90
C LYS A 700 -6.29 -19.46 -35.10
N TYR A 701 -5.64 -18.33 -35.27
CA TYR A 701 -4.33 -18.06 -34.64
C TYR A 701 -4.49 -17.17 -33.45
N LYS A 702 -3.75 -17.46 -32.36
CA LYS A 702 -3.83 -16.73 -31.10
C LYS A 702 -2.44 -16.45 -30.53
N ILE A 703 -2.28 -15.27 -29.94
CA ILE A 703 -1.15 -14.94 -29.05
C ILE A 703 -1.72 -14.84 -27.65
N ILE A 704 -1.10 -15.54 -26.71
CA ILE A 704 -1.57 -15.66 -25.33
C ILE A 704 -0.50 -15.14 -24.38
N TRP A 705 -0.94 -14.41 -23.34
CA TRP A 705 -0.07 -14.04 -22.23
C TRP A 705 -0.84 -14.06 -20.91
N ARG A 706 -0.11 -14.26 -19.82
CA ARG A 706 -0.71 -14.20 -18.47
C ARG A 706 -0.96 -12.75 -18.05
N THR A 707 -1.92 -12.55 -17.16
CA THR A 707 -2.28 -11.22 -16.62
C THR A 707 -1.11 -10.53 -15.92
N ARG A 708 -0.21 -11.29 -15.31
CA ARG A 708 1.07 -10.77 -14.78
C ARG A 708 2.17 -10.92 -15.82
N PHE A 709 3.22 -10.13 -15.72
CA PHE A 709 4.34 -10.18 -16.65
C PHE A 709 4.84 -11.61 -16.86
N SER A 710 4.98 -12.01 -18.11
CA SER A 710 5.61 -13.25 -18.52
C SER A 710 6.88 -12.96 -19.31
N ASP A 711 7.81 -13.92 -19.31
CA ASP A 711 9.04 -13.78 -20.07
C ASP A 711 8.75 -13.78 -21.57
N HIS A 712 7.73 -14.49 -22.02
CA HIS A 712 7.33 -14.59 -23.43
C HIS A 712 5.83 -14.43 -23.61
N PHE A 713 5.44 -13.80 -24.72
CA PHE A 713 4.11 -13.92 -25.29
C PHE A 713 4.12 -15.18 -26.18
N GLN A 714 3.13 -16.04 -26.04
CA GLN A 714 3.10 -17.34 -26.70
C GLN A 714 2.18 -17.36 -27.90
N PHE A 715 2.55 -18.05 -28.95
CA PHE A 715 1.77 -18.23 -30.18
C PHE A 715 1.18 -19.65 -30.24
N THR A 716 -0.03 -19.76 -30.76
CA THR A 716 -0.65 -21.07 -31.05
C THR A 716 -1.57 -20.97 -32.28
N ASP A 717 -1.63 -22.05 -33.06
CA ASP A 717 -2.58 -22.28 -34.13
C ASP A 717 -3.59 -23.38 -33.78
N ARG A 718 -3.54 -23.90 -32.55
CA ARG A 718 -4.47 -24.90 -32.03
C ARG A 718 -5.80 -24.26 -31.62
N ASP A 719 -6.88 -25.06 -31.72
CA ASP A 719 -8.22 -24.63 -31.29
C ASP A 719 -8.39 -24.74 -29.78
N ILE A 720 -7.76 -23.79 -29.08
CA ILE A 720 -7.69 -23.77 -27.62
C ILE A 720 -8.75 -22.83 -27.05
N LEU A 721 -9.47 -23.30 -26.02
CA LEU A 721 -10.41 -22.52 -25.23
C LEU A 721 -9.68 -21.85 -24.06
N LEU A 722 -9.69 -20.52 -24.02
CA LEU A 722 -9.13 -19.74 -22.93
C LEU A 722 -10.19 -19.48 -21.85
N VAL A 723 -9.83 -19.66 -20.58
CA VAL A 723 -10.69 -19.40 -19.44
C VAL A 723 -10.52 -17.96 -18.96
N SER A 724 -11.64 -17.27 -18.74
CA SER A 724 -11.65 -15.86 -18.31
C SER A 724 -10.89 -15.64 -17.01
N ASN A 725 -10.20 -14.48 -16.89
CA ASN A 725 -9.39 -14.02 -15.77
C ASN A 725 -8.05 -14.74 -15.51
N GLN A 726 -7.69 -15.74 -16.30
CA GLN A 726 -6.40 -16.43 -16.18
C GLN A 726 -5.36 -15.84 -17.14
N SER A 727 -5.75 -15.66 -18.39
CA SER A 727 -4.89 -15.18 -19.48
C SER A 727 -5.60 -14.18 -20.36
N LEU A 728 -4.85 -13.47 -21.17
CA LEU A 728 -5.32 -12.52 -22.16
C LEU A 728 -4.84 -12.96 -23.54
N THR A 729 -5.58 -12.58 -24.58
CA THR A 729 -5.24 -12.98 -25.95
C THR A 729 -5.48 -11.89 -26.97
N VAL A 730 -4.72 -11.95 -28.06
CA VAL A 730 -5.03 -11.33 -29.33
C VAL A 730 -5.08 -12.43 -30.40
N SER A 731 -6.06 -12.40 -31.24
CA SER A 731 -6.31 -13.44 -32.26
C SER A 731 -6.57 -12.86 -33.63
N SER A 732 -6.29 -13.65 -34.70
CA SER A 732 -6.55 -13.30 -36.08
C SER A 732 -6.65 -14.58 -36.94
N ASN A 733 -7.28 -14.49 -38.13
CA ASN A 733 -7.19 -15.53 -39.13
C ASN A 733 -5.98 -15.36 -40.07
N SER A 734 -5.32 -14.21 -40.05
CA SER A 734 -4.07 -14.00 -40.77
C SER A 734 -2.86 -14.44 -39.94
N LYS A 735 -2.26 -15.58 -40.31
CA LYS A 735 -1.04 -16.09 -39.68
C LYS A 735 0.09 -15.08 -39.81
N GLN A 736 0.30 -14.52 -40.98
CA GLN A 736 1.40 -13.59 -41.28
C GLN A 736 1.31 -12.32 -40.43
N ASN A 737 0.15 -11.65 -40.39
CA ASN A 737 -0.04 -10.44 -39.63
C ASN A 737 0.14 -10.70 -38.13
N LEU A 738 -0.37 -11.87 -37.64
CA LEU A 738 -0.26 -12.21 -36.22
C LEU A 738 1.15 -12.63 -35.86
N LEU A 739 1.91 -13.32 -36.71
CA LEU A 739 3.33 -13.63 -36.48
C LEU A 739 4.20 -12.37 -36.47
N PHE A 740 3.93 -11.41 -37.34
CA PHE A 740 4.60 -10.13 -37.31
C PHE A 740 4.34 -9.42 -35.98
N TYR A 741 3.08 -9.33 -35.56
CA TYR A 741 2.69 -8.74 -34.28
C TYR A 741 3.31 -9.49 -33.09
N PHE A 742 3.35 -10.82 -33.15
CA PHE A 742 4.01 -11.68 -32.15
C PHE A 742 5.50 -11.34 -32.01
N ALA A 743 6.21 -11.19 -33.13
CA ALA A 743 7.61 -10.79 -33.12
C ALA A 743 7.80 -9.39 -32.51
N LEU A 744 6.94 -8.43 -32.89
CA LEU A 744 6.97 -7.07 -32.34
C LEU A 744 6.82 -7.02 -30.82
N ILE A 745 5.79 -7.71 -30.26
CA ILE A 745 5.53 -7.65 -28.80
C ILE A 745 6.58 -8.39 -27.97
N ASN A 746 7.25 -9.39 -28.55
CA ASN A 746 8.38 -10.09 -27.91
C ASN A 746 9.71 -9.33 -28.07
N SER A 747 9.77 -8.25 -28.85
CA SER A 747 11.01 -7.50 -29.08
C SER A 747 11.44 -6.70 -27.85
N PRO A 748 12.75 -6.49 -27.63
CA PRO A 748 13.27 -5.66 -26.53
C PRO A 748 12.72 -4.24 -26.55
N VAL A 749 12.45 -3.67 -27.73
CA VAL A 749 11.86 -2.33 -27.92
C VAL A 749 10.52 -2.25 -27.21
N ASN A 750 9.58 -3.13 -27.56
CA ASN A 750 8.23 -3.11 -27.00
C ASN A 750 8.21 -3.58 -25.55
N ARG A 751 9.07 -4.53 -25.17
CA ARG A 751 9.24 -4.92 -23.77
C ARG A 751 9.72 -3.75 -22.91
N ARG A 752 10.66 -2.95 -23.41
CA ARG A 752 11.11 -1.73 -22.74
C ARG A 752 9.97 -0.72 -22.57
N ILE A 753 9.16 -0.53 -23.61
CA ILE A 753 8.01 0.37 -23.58
C ILE A 753 6.98 -0.11 -22.56
N LEU A 754 6.60 -1.38 -22.59
CA LEU A 754 5.66 -1.96 -21.61
C LEU A 754 6.19 -1.84 -20.19
N LYS A 755 7.46 -2.21 -19.95
CA LYS A 755 8.09 -2.10 -18.65
C LYS A 755 8.08 -0.67 -18.11
N ASN A 756 8.49 0.30 -18.93
CA ASN A 756 8.56 1.69 -18.49
C ASN A 756 7.19 2.34 -18.25
N ASN A 757 6.15 1.86 -18.93
CA ASN A 757 4.80 2.40 -18.79
C ASN A 757 3.95 1.69 -17.73
N LEU A 758 4.21 0.43 -17.44
CA LEU A 758 3.33 -0.40 -16.59
C LEU A 758 3.97 -0.81 -15.28
N ARG A 759 5.31 -1.05 -15.26
CA ARG A 759 6.00 -1.53 -14.07
C ARG A 759 6.10 -0.44 -13.02
N GLN A 760 5.68 -0.75 -11.80
CA GLN A 760 6.02 0.05 -10.63
C GLN A 760 7.43 -0.33 -10.14
N GLU A 761 8.11 0.61 -9.51
CA GLU A 761 9.39 0.31 -8.87
C GLU A 761 9.15 -0.72 -7.77
N ASN A 762 10.04 -1.68 -7.62
CA ASN A 762 9.96 -2.85 -6.72
C ASN A 762 9.00 -3.97 -7.13
N GLU A 763 8.24 -3.86 -8.21
CA GLU A 763 7.50 -5.00 -8.73
C GLU A 763 8.43 -5.88 -9.59
N ARG A 764 8.58 -7.16 -9.21
CA ARG A 764 9.22 -8.16 -10.08
C ARG A 764 8.33 -8.45 -11.28
N ASN A 765 7.04 -8.52 -11.05
CA ASN A 765 6.01 -8.82 -12.04
C ASN A 765 5.00 -7.67 -12.11
N PHE A 766 4.61 -7.27 -13.30
CA PHE A 766 3.61 -6.24 -13.53
C PHE A 766 2.50 -6.73 -14.46
N PHE A 767 1.32 -6.13 -14.32
CA PHE A 767 0.15 -6.47 -15.09
C PHE A 767 0.20 -5.85 -16.49
N ILE A 768 -0.07 -6.66 -17.53
CA ILE A 768 -0.16 -6.20 -18.92
C ILE A 768 -1.62 -6.34 -19.36
N PRO A 769 -2.46 -5.30 -19.19
CA PRO A 769 -3.85 -5.34 -19.61
C PRO A 769 -4.00 -5.22 -21.14
N LEU A 770 -5.14 -5.69 -21.67
CA LEU A 770 -5.47 -5.56 -23.09
C LEU A 770 -5.34 -4.11 -23.62
N ARG A 771 -5.71 -3.14 -22.79
CA ARG A 771 -5.59 -1.72 -23.14
C ARG A 771 -4.14 -1.31 -23.37
N ALA A 772 -3.21 -1.83 -22.57
CA ALA A 772 -1.79 -1.50 -22.75
C ALA A 772 -1.25 -1.96 -24.10
N MET A 773 -1.68 -3.15 -24.56
CA MET A 773 -1.33 -3.66 -25.88
C MET A 773 -1.87 -2.77 -27.00
N LYS A 774 -3.05 -2.20 -26.81
CA LYS A 774 -3.68 -1.29 -27.78
C LYS A 774 -3.08 0.13 -27.76
N THR A 775 -2.59 0.57 -26.59
CA THR A 775 -2.15 1.96 -26.38
C THR A 775 -0.64 2.13 -26.62
N PHE A 776 0.17 1.21 -26.10
CA PHE A 776 1.63 1.39 -26.09
C PHE A 776 2.35 0.65 -27.21
N ILE A 777 1.76 -0.45 -27.70
CA ILE A 777 2.35 -1.19 -28.82
C ILE A 777 1.90 -0.54 -30.13
N ARG A 778 2.89 -0.19 -30.95
CA ARG A 778 2.68 0.43 -32.25
C ARG A 778 3.35 -0.42 -33.32
N VAL A 779 2.85 -0.34 -34.54
CA VAL A 779 3.34 -1.11 -35.68
C VAL A 779 4.25 -0.21 -36.54
N PRO A 780 5.45 -0.66 -36.92
CA PRO A 780 6.32 0.11 -37.84
C PRO A 780 5.57 0.51 -39.13
N LYS A 781 5.87 1.68 -39.67
CA LYS A 781 5.41 2.10 -40.98
C LYS A 781 6.09 1.24 -42.03
N LEU A 782 5.36 0.37 -42.69
CA LEU A 782 5.84 -0.43 -43.79
C LEU A 782 5.74 0.35 -45.10
N THR A 783 6.81 0.30 -45.91
CA THR A 783 6.93 0.92 -47.22
C THR A 783 7.47 -0.12 -48.19
N GLU A 784 7.43 0.15 -49.50
CA GLU A 784 8.03 -0.73 -50.50
C GLU A 784 9.50 -1.02 -50.25
N TYR A 785 10.21 -0.07 -49.60
CA TYR A 785 11.65 -0.17 -49.31
C TYR A 785 12.01 -1.04 -48.11
N ASN A 786 11.04 -1.35 -47.21
CA ASN A 786 11.31 -2.15 -46.02
C ASN A 786 10.40 -3.37 -45.89
N GLN A 787 9.54 -3.63 -46.86
CA GLN A 787 8.62 -4.77 -46.83
C GLN A 787 9.35 -6.11 -46.77
N PHE A 788 10.50 -6.24 -47.44
CA PHE A 788 11.32 -7.46 -47.38
C PHE A 788 11.85 -7.78 -46.00
N ILE A 789 12.04 -6.75 -45.14
CA ILE A 789 12.42 -6.94 -43.72
C ILE A 789 11.27 -7.56 -42.95
N ASN A 790 10.02 -7.08 -43.17
CA ASN A 790 8.83 -7.66 -42.59
C ASN A 790 8.65 -9.14 -42.96
N GLU A 791 8.83 -9.48 -44.22
CA GLU A 791 8.74 -10.85 -44.72
C GLU A 791 9.78 -11.77 -44.09
N GLU A 792 11.00 -11.29 -43.93
CA GLU A 792 12.08 -12.04 -43.25
C GLU A 792 11.77 -12.21 -41.75
N ILE A 793 11.22 -11.21 -41.05
CA ILE A 793 10.80 -11.32 -39.65
C ILE A 793 9.75 -12.40 -39.48
N ILE A 794 8.73 -12.43 -40.34
CA ILE A 794 7.66 -13.43 -40.33
C ILE A 794 8.25 -14.83 -40.52
N LYS A 795 9.10 -14.99 -41.57
CA LYS A 795 9.75 -16.27 -41.88
C LYS A 795 10.59 -16.78 -40.71
N LYS A 796 11.40 -15.91 -40.10
CA LYS A 796 12.26 -16.27 -38.95
C LYS A 796 11.46 -16.50 -37.68
N ALA A 797 10.36 -15.81 -37.43
CA ALA A 797 9.45 -16.10 -36.33
C ALA A 797 8.83 -17.49 -36.48
N GLU A 798 8.40 -17.88 -37.67
CA GLU A 798 7.89 -19.21 -37.96
C GLU A 798 8.97 -20.31 -37.75
N GLU A 799 10.19 -20.06 -38.23
CA GLU A 799 11.35 -20.93 -38.03
C GLU A 799 11.69 -21.10 -36.53
N MET A 800 11.63 -20.00 -35.77
CA MET A 800 11.88 -20.01 -34.33
C MET A 800 10.82 -20.83 -33.56
N LEU A 801 9.55 -20.71 -33.93
CA LEU A 801 8.46 -21.48 -33.30
C LEU A 801 8.58 -22.96 -33.61
N ALA A 802 8.92 -23.32 -34.89
CA ALA A 802 9.09 -24.71 -35.31
C ALA A 802 10.20 -25.46 -34.56
N LEU A 803 11.18 -24.76 -33.98
CA LEU A 803 12.19 -25.38 -33.13
C LEU A 803 11.61 -25.96 -31.83
N GLU A 804 10.47 -25.45 -31.36
CA GLU A 804 9.81 -25.92 -30.14
C GLU A 804 8.91 -27.13 -30.37
N ASP A 805 8.59 -27.46 -31.63
CA ASP A 805 7.79 -28.62 -32.01
C ASP A 805 8.62 -29.89 -32.13
N ILE A 806 9.96 -29.79 -32.13
CA ILE A 806 10.86 -30.94 -32.21
C ILE A 806 10.81 -31.73 -30.90
N THR A 807 10.53 -33.01 -31.01
CA THR A 807 10.51 -33.97 -29.89
C THR A 807 11.64 -34.96 -29.95
N LEU A 808 11.89 -35.71 -28.86
CA LEU A 808 12.87 -36.79 -28.89
C LEU A 808 12.51 -37.89 -29.90
N ALA A 809 11.25 -38.12 -30.21
CA ALA A 809 10.82 -39.07 -31.24
C ALA A 809 11.27 -38.66 -32.66
N ASP A 810 11.43 -37.37 -32.93
CA ASP A 810 11.94 -36.87 -34.20
C ASP A 810 13.45 -37.09 -34.37
N LEU A 811 14.17 -37.14 -33.24
CA LEU A 811 15.63 -37.23 -33.18
C LEU A 811 16.16 -38.65 -32.94
N VAL A 812 15.33 -39.51 -32.34
CA VAL A 812 15.71 -40.88 -31.96
C VAL A 812 14.74 -41.89 -32.55
N ASP A 813 15.26 -43.02 -33.03
CA ASP A 813 14.43 -44.10 -33.52
C ASP A 813 14.04 -45.05 -32.35
N PHE A 814 12.77 -44.92 -31.94
CA PHE A 814 12.17 -45.78 -30.94
C PHE A 814 11.42 -47.00 -31.55
N SER A 815 11.59 -47.28 -32.85
CA SER A 815 11.00 -48.47 -33.47
C SER A 815 11.53 -49.72 -32.85
N GLY A 816 10.68 -50.65 -32.46
CA GLY A 816 11.09 -51.90 -31.79
C GLY A 816 11.21 -51.84 -30.26
N VAL A 817 10.99 -50.68 -29.62
CA VAL A 817 10.94 -50.60 -28.15
C VAL A 817 9.53 -50.95 -27.67
N MET A 818 9.39 -52.15 -27.07
CA MET A 818 8.11 -52.65 -26.55
C MET A 818 7.88 -52.34 -25.07
N ILE A 819 8.96 -52.04 -24.35
CA ILE A 819 8.91 -51.75 -22.90
C ILE A 819 8.44 -50.31 -22.69
N GLN A 820 7.46 -50.12 -21.79
CA GLN A 820 6.84 -48.82 -21.53
C GLN A 820 7.51 -48.03 -20.42
N LYS A 821 8.28 -48.69 -19.53
CA LYS A 821 8.87 -48.05 -18.36
C LYS A 821 10.35 -48.43 -18.24
N PHE A 822 11.19 -47.42 -17.98
CA PHE A 822 12.64 -47.59 -17.87
C PHE A 822 13.13 -47.04 -16.52
N ASP A 823 14.26 -47.61 -16.05
CA ASP A 823 14.86 -47.23 -14.77
C ASP A 823 15.92 -46.15 -14.97
N ASP A 824 16.64 -46.16 -16.12
CA ASP A 824 17.65 -45.16 -16.47
C ASP A 824 17.78 -44.95 -18.00
N MET A 825 18.46 -43.87 -18.39
CA MET A 825 18.79 -43.55 -19.79
C MET A 825 20.12 -42.81 -19.90
N GLU A 826 20.89 -43.16 -20.93
CA GLU A 826 22.14 -42.44 -21.24
C GLU A 826 22.38 -42.37 -22.75
N VAL A 827 23.24 -41.45 -23.18
CA VAL A 827 23.72 -41.41 -24.58
C VAL A 827 25.09 -42.03 -24.69
N ALA A 828 25.13 -43.24 -25.26
CA ALA A 828 26.36 -44.03 -25.47
C ALA A 828 26.61 -44.24 -26.98
N GLY A 829 27.73 -43.74 -27.47
CA GLY A 829 28.04 -43.79 -28.92
C GLY A 829 26.97 -43.02 -29.73
N ASP A 830 26.44 -43.67 -30.77
CA ASP A 830 25.37 -43.09 -31.62
C ASP A 830 23.99 -43.61 -31.25
N ASN A 831 23.81 -44.04 -30.00
CA ASN A 831 22.55 -44.55 -29.50
C ASN A 831 22.14 -43.86 -28.21
N LEU A 832 20.85 -43.70 -28.03
CA LEU A 832 20.20 -43.50 -26.74
C LEU A 832 19.98 -44.89 -26.13
N VAL A 833 20.61 -45.16 -25.02
CA VAL A 833 20.50 -46.45 -24.28
C VAL A 833 19.49 -46.26 -23.16
N LEU A 834 18.43 -47.07 -23.18
CA LEU A 834 17.40 -47.13 -22.14
C LEU A 834 17.64 -48.38 -21.30
N GLU A 835 17.63 -48.30 -19.99
CA GLU A 835 17.90 -49.44 -19.09
C GLU A 835 16.63 -49.84 -18.35
N LYS A 836 16.38 -51.18 -18.30
CA LYS A 836 15.29 -51.75 -17.53
C LYS A 836 15.77 -53.10 -16.91
N ASP A 837 15.73 -53.17 -15.59
CA ASP A 837 16.14 -54.36 -14.82
C ASP A 837 17.54 -54.89 -15.26
N GLY A 838 18.49 -53.98 -15.48
CA GLY A 838 19.84 -54.30 -15.92
C GLY A 838 20.00 -54.68 -17.42
N LYS A 839 18.91 -54.66 -18.19
CA LYS A 839 18.93 -54.86 -19.64
C LYS A 839 18.96 -53.55 -20.39
N GLN A 840 19.88 -53.45 -21.34
CA GLN A 840 20.03 -52.24 -22.15
C GLN A 840 19.34 -52.40 -23.51
N ILE A 841 18.53 -51.36 -23.88
CA ILE A 841 17.90 -51.25 -25.17
C ILE A 841 18.49 -50.04 -25.88
N LYS A 842 19.09 -50.29 -27.07
CA LYS A 842 19.77 -49.27 -27.87
C LYS A 842 18.81 -48.68 -28.93
N CYS A 843 18.53 -47.38 -28.83
CA CYS A 843 17.75 -46.65 -29.79
C CYS A 843 18.67 -45.78 -30.65
N LYS A 844 18.65 -45.95 -31.96
CA LYS A 844 19.55 -45.25 -32.90
C LYS A 844 19.22 -43.76 -32.94
N ILE A 845 20.22 -42.88 -32.81
CA ILE A 845 20.10 -41.47 -32.98
C ILE A 845 20.05 -41.14 -34.46
N LYS A 846 18.99 -40.43 -34.90
CA LYS A 846 18.80 -40.01 -36.28
C LYS A 846 19.51 -38.68 -36.58
N LYS A 847 19.46 -37.72 -35.64
CA LYS A 847 20.00 -36.35 -35.80
C LYS A 847 20.44 -35.78 -34.47
N ASP A 848 21.28 -34.77 -34.47
CA ASP A 848 21.63 -33.87 -33.38
C ASP A 848 21.95 -34.51 -32.03
N LYS A 849 22.92 -35.38 -32.02
CA LYS A 849 23.42 -36.08 -30.82
C LYS A 849 23.71 -35.15 -29.63
N ASN A 850 24.25 -33.95 -29.93
CA ASN A 850 24.55 -32.96 -28.89
C ASN A 850 23.27 -32.39 -28.26
N LEU A 851 22.26 -32.16 -29.06
CA LEU A 851 20.95 -31.69 -28.58
C LEU A 851 20.29 -32.74 -27.68
N ILE A 852 20.33 -34.02 -28.09
CA ILE A 852 19.82 -35.14 -27.30
C ILE A 852 20.55 -35.24 -25.95
N LYS A 853 21.91 -35.16 -25.94
CA LYS A 853 22.68 -35.16 -24.71
C LYS A 853 22.28 -34.03 -23.77
N LYS A 854 22.09 -32.83 -24.29
CA LYS A 854 21.66 -31.65 -23.52
C LYS A 854 20.25 -31.82 -22.96
N THR A 855 19.31 -32.28 -23.79
CA THR A 855 17.93 -32.56 -23.40
C THR A 855 17.86 -33.59 -22.28
N ILE A 856 18.56 -34.70 -22.39
CA ILE A 856 18.59 -35.76 -21.36
C ILE A 856 19.22 -35.27 -20.06
N LYS A 857 20.31 -34.48 -20.12
CA LYS A 857 20.93 -33.87 -18.93
C LYS A 857 20.00 -32.89 -18.19
N ASP A 858 19.17 -32.17 -18.92
CA ASP A 858 18.18 -31.27 -18.31
C ASP A 858 16.98 -32.05 -17.74
N ILE A 859 16.60 -33.16 -18.33
CA ILE A 859 15.59 -34.08 -17.80
C ILE A 859 16.07 -34.74 -16.49
N SER A 860 17.29 -35.21 -16.41
CA SER A 860 17.82 -35.86 -15.21
C SER A 860 17.83 -34.94 -13.97
N LYS A 861 17.83 -33.63 -14.20
CA LYS A 861 17.69 -32.63 -13.13
C LYS A 861 16.23 -32.34 -12.73
N ASN A 862 15.25 -32.73 -13.52
CA ASN A 862 13.84 -32.42 -13.31
C ASN A 862 13.10 -33.61 -12.67
N LYS A 863 13.06 -33.64 -11.33
CA LYS A 863 12.41 -34.69 -10.51
C LYS A 863 10.91 -34.91 -10.81
N LYS A 864 10.25 -34.03 -11.56
CA LYS A 864 8.82 -34.18 -11.91
C LYS A 864 8.54 -35.18 -13.03
N LEU A 865 9.56 -35.53 -13.85
CA LEU A 865 9.42 -36.50 -14.94
C LEU A 865 9.55 -37.95 -14.48
N PHE A 866 10.02 -38.16 -13.28
CA PHE A 866 10.16 -39.51 -12.71
C PHE A 866 8.96 -39.80 -11.80
N ARG A 867 7.88 -40.36 -12.36
CA ARG A 867 6.83 -40.98 -11.53
C ARG A 867 7.38 -42.29 -10.97
N ASP A 868 7.43 -42.39 -9.65
CA ASP A 868 7.92 -43.57 -8.93
C ASP A 868 9.32 -44.02 -9.35
N LYS A 869 10.23 -43.12 -9.67
CA LYS A 869 11.60 -43.36 -10.13
C LYS A 869 11.72 -44.07 -11.50
N GLN A 870 10.66 -44.13 -12.31
CA GLN A 870 10.70 -44.76 -13.63
C GLN A 870 10.37 -43.76 -14.75
N ILE A 871 11.00 -43.94 -15.92
CA ILE A 871 10.81 -43.14 -17.12
C ILE A 871 9.76 -43.84 -17.99
N ILE A 872 8.71 -43.11 -18.38
CA ILE A 872 7.64 -43.63 -19.24
C ILE A 872 7.99 -43.37 -20.71
N LEU A 873 7.97 -44.38 -21.56
CA LEU A 873 8.35 -44.26 -22.98
C LEU A 873 7.51 -43.22 -23.75
N SER A 874 6.19 -43.15 -23.52
CA SER A 874 5.32 -42.18 -24.20
C SER A 874 5.66 -40.74 -23.81
N GLU A 875 5.95 -40.49 -22.55
CA GLU A 875 6.39 -39.18 -22.06
C GLU A 875 7.77 -38.81 -22.59
N LEU A 876 8.71 -39.81 -22.66
CA LEU A 876 10.04 -39.61 -23.22
C LEU A 876 9.96 -39.25 -24.72
N LYS A 877 9.14 -39.94 -25.50
CA LYS A 877 8.94 -39.67 -26.94
C LYS A 877 8.40 -38.25 -27.19
N SER A 878 7.48 -37.77 -26.37
CA SER A 878 6.84 -36.45 -26.50
C SER A 878 7.66 -35.31 -25.89
N LEU A 879 8.80 -35.57 -25.27
CA LEU A 879 9.65 -34.56 -24.69
C LEU A 879 10.20 -33.61 -25.75
N PRO A 880 9.98 -32.26 -25.53
CA PRO A 880 10.55 -31.25 -26.42
C PRO A 880 12.08 -31.27 -26.37
N ALA A 881 12.70 -31.32 -27.53
CA ALA A 881 14.16 -31.22 -27.67
C ALA A 881 14.49 -29.86 -28.35
N ILE A 882 14.48 -28.79 -27.54
CA ILE A 882 14.62 -27.43 -28.05
C ILE A 882 16.09 -27.02 -28.14
N ASP A 883 16.52 -26.62 -29.32
CA ASP A 883 17.82 -25.98 -29.52
C ASP A 883 17.74 -24.49 -29.12
N PHE A 884 17.90 -24.21 -27.83
CA PHE A 884 17.83 -22.85 -27.27
C PHE A 884 18.93 -21.92 -27.81
N GLU A 885 20.07 -22.45 -28.25
CA GLU A 885 21.15 -21.61 -28.80
C GLU A 885 20.78 -21.09 -30.19
N LYS A 886 20.29 -22.00 -31.04
CA LYS A 886 19.78 -21.64 -32.36
C LYS A 886 18.53 -20.76 -32.27
N GLN A 887 17.63 -21.08 -31.34
CA GLN A 887 16.44 -20.26 -31.09
C GLN A 887 16.81 -18.83 -30.68
N LYS A 888 17.78 -18.68 -29.79
CA LYS A 888 18.30 -17.38 -29.36
C LYS A 888 18.98 -16.61 -30.51
N GLU A 889 19.77 -17.31 -31.34
CA GLU A 889 20.41 -16.68 -32.52
C GLU A 889 19.36 -16.11 -33.47
N ILE A 890 18.31 -16.87 -33.77
CA ILE A 890 17.20 -16.43 -34.62
C ILE A 890 16.45 -15.25 -33.94
N LYS A 891 16.21 -15.36 -32.64
CA LYS A 891 15.50 -14.32 -31.86
C LYS A 891 16.28 -13.01 -31.83
N ASP A 892 17.59 -13.06 -31.58
CA ASP A 892 18.44 -11.89 -31.55
C ASP A 892 18.46 -11.20 -32.94
N TYR A 893 18.47 -11.98 -34.01
CA TYR A 893 18.39 -11.47 -35.38
C TYR A 893 17.02 -10.81 -35.68
N ILE A 894 15.91 -11.44 -35.26
CA ILE A 894 14.56 -10.84 -35.36
C ILE A 894 14.51 -9.49 -34.61
N ASP A 895 15.12 -9.43 -33.42
CA ASP A 895 15.12 -8.23 -32.59
C ASP A 895 15.87 -7.07 -33.26
N ASP A 896 16.99 -7.35 -33.90
CA ASP A 896 17.77 -6.36 -34.66
C ASP A 896 16.98 -5.85 -35.89
N LEU A 897 16.31 -6.75 -36.61
CA LEU A 897 15.43 -6.38 -37.73
C LEU A 897 14.26 -5.49 -37.28
N ILE A 898 13.62 -5.84 -36.17
CA ILE A 898 12.53 -5.03 -35.58
C ILE A 898 13.05 -3.66 -35.15
N PHE A 899 14.23 -3.62 -34.51
CA PHE A 899 14.85 -2.36 -34.13
C PHE A 899 15.11 -1.49 -35.37
N SER A 900 15.62 -2.10 -36.48
CA SER A 900 15.84 -1.37 -37.71
C SER A 900 14.58 -0.73 -38.27
N LEU A 901 13.44 -1.43 -38.21
CA LEU A 901 12.13 -0.88 -38.64
C LEU A 901 11.66 0.27 -37.75
N TYR A 902 11.81 0.16 -36.42
CA TYR A 902 11.36 1.20 -35.49
C TYR A 902 12.19 2.49 -35.56
N PHE A 903 13.48 2.38 -35.87
CA PHE A 903 14.41 3.52 -35.83
C PHE A 903 15.03 3.87 -37.19
N ASN A 904 14.45 3.34 -38.28
CA ASN A 904 14.88 3.60 -39.66
C ASN A 904 16.39 3.35 -39.86
N VAL A 905 16.91 2.25 -39.28
CA VAL A 905 18.28 1.83 -39.50
C VAL A 905 18.36 1.17 -40.86
N PRO A 906 19.29 1.56 -41.75
CA PRO A 906 19.37 0.98 -43.09
C PRO A 906 19.82 -0.49 -43.03
N VAL A 907 18.98 -1.35 -43.63
CA VAL A 907 19.27 -2.77 -43.85
C VAL A 907 19.09 -3.05 -45.33
N ASN A 908 20.19 -3.38 -46.02
CA ASN A 908 20.20 -3.57 -47.48
C ASN A 908 19.92 -5.02 -47.90
N ARG A 909 20.24 -5.98 -47.04
CA ARG A 909 20.06 -7.43 -47.28
C ARG A 909 19.67 -8.15 -46.06
N VAL A 910 18.78 -9.12 -46.21
CA VAL A 910 18.29 -9.97 -45.07
C VAL A 910 18.76 -11.41 -45.26
N GLY A 911 18.71 -12.15 -44.14
CA GLY A 911 19.13 -13.55 -44.01
C GLY A 911 19.99 -13.77 -42.79
N LEU A 912 19.92 -14.94 -42.17
CA LEU A 912 20.64 -15.24 -40.91
C LEU A 912 22.17 -15.03 -41.06
N GLY A 913 22.75 -15.31 -42.24
CA GLY A 913 24.16 -15.03 -42.53
C GLY A 913 24.54 -13.55 -42.50
N LYS A 914 23.56 -12.64 -42.50
CA LYS A 914 23.73 -11.20 -42.41
C LYS A 914 23.42 -10.62 -41.03
N ALA A 915 23.09 -11.47 -40.06
CA ALA A 915 22.72 -11.05 -38.68
C ALA A 915 23.79 -10.16 -38.05
N ARG A 916 25.07 -10.49 -38.19
CA ARG A 916 26.19 -9.68 -37.66
C ARG A 916 26.30 -8.30 -38.29
N GLU A 917 26.01 -8.19 -39.60
CA GLU A 917 26.01 -6.91 -40.31
C GLU A 917 24.85 -6.04 -39.84
N THR A 918 23.63 -6.59 -39.77
CA THR A 918 22.44 -5.92 -39.25
C THR A 918 22.65 -5.41 -37.83
N LYS A 919 23.19 -6.25 -36.94
CA LYS A 919 23.50 -5.87 -35.55
C LYS A 919 24.45 -4.69 -35.47
N ARG A 920 25.55 -4.69 -36.22
CA ARG A 920 26.53 -3.59 -36.26
C ARG A 920 25.88 -2.27 -36.68
N GLU A 921 24.98 -2.30 -37.67
CA GLU A 921 24.27 -1.09 -38.08
C GLU A 921 23.31 -0.60 -36.97
N CYS A 922 22.59 -1.51 -36.30
CA CYS A 922 21.74 -1.16 -35.15
C CYS A 922 22.54 -0.57 -33.99
N GLU A 923 23.72 -1.12 -33.67
CA GLU A 923 24.59 -0.65 -32.56
C GLU A 923 25.10 0.78 -32.77
N LYS A 924 25.18 1.29 -34.01
CA LYS A 924 25.54 2.69 -34.32
C LYS A 924 24.43 3.67 -33.88
N ASN A 925 23.20 3.20 -33.72
CA ASN A 925 22.09 4.04 -33.32
C ASN A 925 22.12 4.28 -31.80
N LYS A 926 22.04 5.55 -31.39
CA LYS A 926 22.08 5.95 -29.96
C LYS A 926 21.02 5.26 -29.09
N PHE A 927 19.90 4.86 -29.66
CA PHE A 927 18.79 4.21 -28.94
C PHE A 927 19.00 2.71 -28.70
N TYR A 928 19.94 2.06 -29.42
CA TYR A 928 20.18 0.63 -29.26
C TYR A 928 20.67 0.26 -27.85
N LYS A 929 21.46 1.13 -27.23
CA LYS A 929 21.91 0.96 -25.84
C LYS A 929 20.75 1.04 -24.84
N LEU A 930 19.68 1.79 -25.14
CA LEU A 930 18.55 1.95 -24.23
C LEU A 930 17.69 0.68 -24.11
N ILE A 931 17.67 -0.17 -25.14
CA ILE A 931 16.89 -1.41 -25.13
C ILE A 931 17.65 -2.58 -24.48
N ASN A 932 18.99 -2.51 -24.41
CA ASN A 932 19.86 -3.60 -23.96
C ASN A 932 20.38 -3.39 -22.51
N ILE A 933 19.77 -2.53 -21.71
CA ILE A 933 20.14 -2.37 -20.29
C ILE A 933 19.78 -3.66 -19.53
N PRO A 934 20.72 -4.28 -18.81
CA PRO A 934 20.47 -5.51 -18.05
C PRO A 934 19.30 -5.37 -17.08
N ARG A 935 18.67 -6.48 -16.80
CA ARG A 935 17.45 -6.65 -15.96
C ARG A 935 17.63 -6.13 -14.53
#